data_9cc2eb85d8c1af733a9a9b5977f3ec29
#
_entry.id   9cc2eb85d8c1af733a9a9b5977f3ec29
#
_cell.length_a   1.000
_cell.length_b   1.000
_cell.length_c   1.000
_cell.angle_alpha   90.00
_cell.angle_beta   90.00
_cell.angle_gamma   90.00
#
_symmetry.space_group_name_H-M   'P 1'
#
loop_
_entity.id
_entity.type
_entity.pdbx_description
1 polymer ?
#
loop_
_entity_poly.entity_id
_entity_poly.type
_entity_poly.pdbx_seq_one_letter_code
_entity_poly.pdbx_strand_id
1 'polypeptide(L)'
;MRSKTLISLLLLAVIYVMASTNVPFFKSKKKGTDSKHPIENNDSTTNNSTDSIPNDSTARGTAVVDTTAMDSLQKAIYLYNKQIDDSVRLDSINRTKSNGINAPVEYSADDSLVYVADSRLAHLYGNSKVKYENMDLESEKVAMSMDSSLVHATGVRDTADHTGKTLVGTPVFKMGNDSYESDTMAFNFKTKKGLISNVYTKQEEGFLRSQLSKRNDNGEVYLQHGRYTTCDDPHPDFYIAISRAKLRPGKDVVFGPAYLVVADVPLPLAVPYGFFPFTKSYSSGLIMPTYGDESTRGFYLRDGGYYFAISDKWDLKLLGEIYTKGSWGISAASNYRKRYKHSGSFYFSYQDTRTGDKGMPDYTKQTSFKVQWNHRQDSKANPFSSLSASVNFATSSYERNNMNSLYNPQTLTQSTRTSSVSWSTTFSSIGLSLSSTANLNQNMRDSTIAMTLPDLNISLSRFYPFKRKHAAGNERWYEKISLSYTGQLSNSISTKEDKFMHSNLVKDWRNGFQHNIPLSGSFTLFNYLNVNPTFSFTDRMYTNKIDRSWDTATQKEVCDTTYGFHNVYNWSASISMSTKMYGFWVPSRKIFGDKIQAIRHVITPTVSFSYAPDFGASRYGYWKTYQKTDADGNVSLVEYSPFSQGLYGVPGRGRTGNISFGLSNNLEMKVKSDKDSTGMKKISLIDELGLRMSYNMADKERPWSDLSMDIRLKWWKNYTFNMAAVFATYAYELDKDGHPYVGTHTEWGKGRFGRFQGTSQNISFTLTPEKLKKLFGHGDDEDDKDKRKKNRKDDEGVDTDIESNVDDDMIEGQRGAKKSGGGKAETDEDGYMKFKMPWSLTFGYGITMRENTQGKFNTKTMRYPYKFTQTLNVSGNVRISDGWNISFSSGYDFEFHKMSMTTASLQRDLHCFNMSCQVVLAPYTSYNFTFRCNAATLTDALKYDKRSGYSNAVQWY
;
A
#
# COMPACT_ATOMS: atom_id res chain seq x y z
N MET A 1 -26.45 -16.45 19.93
CA MET A 1 -25.84 -15.76 21.09
C MET A 1 -24.32 -15.86 21.20
N ARG A 2 -23.67 -16.79 20.51
CA ARG A 2 -22.23 -17.09 20.67
C ARG A 2 -21.29 -16.39 19.67
N SER A 3 -21.79 -15.75 18.62
CA SER A 3 -20.94 -14.89 17.76
C SER A 3 -20.43 -13.62 18.46
N LYS A 4 -21.10 -13.24 19.56
CA LYS A 4 -20.69 -12.10 20.39
C LYS A 4 -19.39 -12.31 21.13
N THR A 5 -19.03 -13.56 21.45
CA THR A 5 -17.79 -13.88 22.20
C THR A 5 -16.53 -13.85 21.34
N LEU A 6 -16.61 -14.15 20.03
CA LEU A 6 -15.42 -14.02 19.17
C LEU A 6 -15.10 -12.55 18.84
N ILE A 7 -16.17 -11.79 18.58
CA ILE A 7 -16.02 -10.33 18.38
C ILE A 7 -15.46 -9.72 19.66
N SER A 8 -15.89 -10.23 20.83
CA SER A 8 -15.38 -9.81 22.12
C SER A 8 -13.92 -10.25 22.35
N LEU A 9 -13.51 -11.44 21.94
CA LEU A 9 -12.14 -11.93 22.04
C LEU A 9 -11.19 -11.25 21.05
N LEU A 10 -11.64 -11.02 19.83
CA LEU A 10 -10.90 -10.22 18.83
C LEU A 10 -10.80 -8.75 19.25
N LEU A 11 -11.88 -8.18 19.80
CA LEU A 11 -11.87 -6.84 20.40
C LEU A 11 -10.98 -6.79 21.64
N LEU A 12 -10.99 -7.80 22.48
CA LEU A 12 -10.10 -7.89 23.64
C LEU A 12 -8.63 -8.06 23.23
N ALA A 13 -8.33 -8.84 22.19
CA ALA A 13 -6.98 -8.94 21.66
C ALA A 13 -6.51 -7.61 21.02
N VAL A 14 -7.38 -6.90 20.30
CA VAL A 14 -7.10 -5.57 19.76
C VAL A 14 -6.95 -4.55 20.88
N ILE A 15 -7.79 -4.62 21.93
CA ILE A 15 -7.71 -3.74 23.11
C ILE A 15 -6.44 -4.05 23.93
N TYR A 16 -6.04 -5.31 24.05
CA TYR A 16 -4.81 -5.70 24.75
C TYR A 16 -3.56 -5.21 24.00
N VAL A 17 -3.56 -5.32 22.67
CA VAL A 17 -2.49 -4.76 21.83
C VAL A 17 -2.49 -3.23 21.88
N MET A 18 -3.65 -2.58 21.93
CA MET A 18 -3.75 -1.12 22.09
C MET A 18 -3.35 -0.66 23.52
N ALA A 19 -3.64 -1.44 24.54
CA ALA A 19 -3.23 -1.15 25.91
C ALA A 19 -1.73 -1.31 26.14
N SER A 20 -1.10 -2.28 25.46
CA SER A 20 0.35 -2.48 25.52
C SER A 20 1.15 -1.40 24.78
N THR A 21 0.49 -0.55 23.96
CA THR A 21 1.14 0.55 23.21
C THR A 21 1.07 1.92 23.90
N ASN A 22 0.74 2.00 25.18
CA ASN A 22 0.71 3.27 25.94
C ASN A 22 -0.07 4.41 25.23
N VAL A 23 -1.25 4.13 24.72
CA VAL A 23 -2.17 5.17 24.24
C VAL A 23 -3.05 5.58 25.41
N PRO A 24 -3.00 6.83 25.90
CA PRO A 24 -3.84 7.25 27.01
C PRO A 24 -5.29 7.38 26.57
N PHE A 25 -6.12 6.44 27.01
CA PHE A 25 -7.58 6.57 26.94
C PHE A 25 -8.06 7.45 28.10
N PHE A 26 -8.74 8.52 27.78
CA PHE A 26 -9.55 9.38 28.63
C PHE A 26 -9.05 9.69 30.06
N LYS A 27 -8.39 10.83 30.22
CA LYS A 27 -8.39 11.53 31.51
C LYS A 27 -9.46 12.60 31.54
N SER A 28 -10.53 12.34 32.25
CA SER A 28 -11.52 13.33 32.66
C SER A 28 -10.85 14.36 33.57
N LYS A 29 -10.99 15.65 33.26
CA LYS A 29 -10.58 16.74 34.13
C LYS A 29 -11.50 16.80 35.33
N LYS A 30 -11.05 16.40 36.51
CA LYS A 30 -11.57 16.88 37.81
C LYS A 30 -10.79 18.12 38.19
N LYS A 31 -11.52 19.21 38.44
CA LYS A 31 -11.04 20.41 39.16
C LYS A 31 -10.75 20.03 40.57
N GLY A 32 -9.62 20.44 41.07
CA GLY A 32 -9.28 20.39 42.47
C GLY A 32 -8.11 21.38 42.71
N THR A 33 -8.37 22.31 43.58
CA THR A 33 -7.63 23.45 44.06
C THR A 33 -6.36 23.07 44.86
N ASP A 34 -5.45 24.03 44.87
CA ASP A 34 -4.46 24.41 45.90
C ASP A 34 -3.00 23.94 45.83
N SER A 35 -2.21 24.94 45.57
CA SER A 35 -1.15 25.54 46.41
C SER A 35 0.29 25.03 46.34
N LYS A 36 1.15 26.06 46.16
CA LYS A 36 2.51 26.30 46.70
C LYS A 36 3.73 25.91 45.86
N HIS A 37 4.44 27.03 45.56
CA HIS A 37 5.84 27.18 45.19
C HIS A 37 6.85 26.50 46.15
N PRO A 38 8.16 26.37 45.81
CA PRO A 38 9.11 27.48 45.53
C PRO A 38 10.15 27.21 44.40
N ILE A 39 10.55 28.25 43.76
CA ILE A 39 11.82 28.92 43.49
C ILE A 39 13.10 28.06 43.60
N GLU A 40 13.92 28.04 42.56
CA GLU A 40 15.35 28.34 42.61
C GLU A 40 15.97 28.66 41.25
N ASN A 41 16.80 29.66 41.30
CA ASN A 41 17.61 30.36 40.31
C ASN A 41 18.74 29.51 39.71
N ASN A 42 19.25 29.90 38.54
CA ASN A 42 20.58 30.52 38.35
C ASN A 42 20.85 30.67 36.84
N ASP A 43 21.09 31.89 36.46
CA ASP A 43 22.33 32.58 36.07
C ASP A 43 23.02 32.00 34.83
N SER A 44 23.26 32.80 33.79
CA SER A 44 24.29 33.80 33.68
C SER A 44 24.38 34.38 32.26
N THR A 45 24.43 35.73 32.22
CA THR A 45 25.38 36.64 31.50
C THR A 45 25.56 36.45 30.00
N THR A 46 25.53 37.52 29.19
CA THR A 46 26.34 38.75 29.15
C THR A 46 25.86 39.75 28.11
N ASN A 47 25.82 41.03 28.52
CA ASN A 47 26.37 42.29 27.89
C ASN A 47 26.13 42.55 26.38
N ASN A 48 25.67 43.69 25.94
CA ASN A 48 26.21 45.07 26.11
C ASN A 48 25.25 46.07 25.47
N SER A 49 24.98 47.15 26.19
CA SER A 49 25.25 48.58 26.00
C SER A 49 24.83 49.19 24.65
N THR A 50 24.17 50.33 24.58
CA THR A 50 24.47 51.65 25.10
C THR A 50 23.32 52.62 24.86
N ASP A 51 23.26 53.57 25.80
CA ASP A 51 22.92 54.98 25.76
C ASP A 51 21.47 55.44 25.64
N SER A 52 20.95 55.77 26.74
CA SER A 52 20.70 57.05 27.42
C SER A 52 20.09 58.19 26.60
N ILE A 53 18.97 58.73 27.06
CA ILE A 53 18.80 60.10 27.64
C ILE A 53 17.38 60.20 28.24
N PRO A 54 17.22 60.85 29.37
CA PRO A 54 15.99 60.84 30.16
C PRO A 54 15.00 61.91 29.75
N ASN A 55 13.72 61.63 29.89
CA ASN A 55 12.75 62.73 30.08
C ASN A 55 11.79 62.35 31.21
N ASP A 56 12.04 63.11 32.21
CA ASP A 56 11.30 63.35 33.43
C ASP A 56 9.83 63.67 33.12
N SER A 57 8.90 62.87 33.60
CA SER A 57 7.54 63.30 33.91
C SER A 57 6.97 62.42 35.01
N THR A 58 7.08 62.96 36.19
CA THR A 58 6.37 62.66 37.44
C THR A 58 5.11 61.81 37.25
N ALA A 59 5.24 60.54 37.53
CA ALA A 59 4.13 59.68 37.87
C ALA A 59 3.74 59.88 39.31
N ARG A 60 2.74 60.70 39.57
CA ARG A 60 2.03 60.71 40.87
C ARG A 60 1.44 59.31 41.05
N GLY A 61 1.99 58.57 41.95
CA GLY A 61 1.41 57.34 42.48
C GLY A 61 0.02 57.65 43.03
N THR A 62 -0.99 57.02 42.47
CA THR A 62 -2.30 56.97 43.08
C THR A 62 -2.19 56.13 44.37
N ALA A 63 -2.16 56.77 45.51
CA ALA A 63 -2.33 56.11 46.77
C ALA A 63 -3.65 55.33 46.77
N VAL A 64 -3.63 54.02 47.00
CA VAL A 64 -4.80 53.23 47.21
C VAL A 64 -5.41 53.66 48.52
N VAL A 65 -6.53 54.40 48.45
CA VAL A 65 -7.26 54.81 49.62
C VAL A 65 -7.99 53.60 50.18
N ASP A 66 -7.62 53.23 51.43
CA ASP A 66 -8.28 52.17 52.17
C ASP A 66 -9.70 52.60 52.55
N THR A 67 -10.68 51.97 51.91
CA THR A 67 -12.10 52.24 52.08
C THR A 67 -12.74 51.52 53.26
N THR A 68 -11.97 50.72 53.99
CA THR A 68 -12.48 49.91 55.15
C THR A 68 -12.72 50.73 56.41
N ALA A 69 -12.09 51.93 56.54
CA ALA A 69 -12.26 52.80 57.68
C ALA A 69 -13.23 53.99 57.45
N MET A 70 -13.92 54.01 56.30
CA MET A 70 -14.88 55.11 55.97
C MET A 70 -16.33 54.73 56.39
N ASP A 71 -16.98 55.75 56.95
CA ASP A 71 -18.37 55.71 57.29
C ASP A 71 -19.21 55.52 55.99
N SER A 72 -20.39 54.87 56.07
CA SER A 72 -21.24 54.55 54.92
C SER A 72 -21.54 55.71 54.00
N LEU A 73 -21.69 56.92 54.52
CA LEU A 73 -21.92 58.16 53.75
C LEU A 73 -20.64 58.59 53.02
N GLN A 74 -19.52 58.52 53.67
CA GLN A 74 -18.20 58.86 53.08
C GLN A 74 -17.83 57.89 52.00
N LYS A 75 -18.10 56.62 52.18
CA LYS A 75 -17.88 55.56 51.15
C LYS A 75 -18.83 55.75 49.93
N ALA A 76 -20.05 56.19 50.14
CA ALA A 76 -21.00 56.46 49.02
C ALA A 76 -20.53 57.68 48.26
N ILE A 77 -20.09 58.78 48.92
CA ILE A 77 -19.53 59.98 48.30
C ILE A 77 -18.22 59.69 47.54
N TYR A 78 -17.32 58.83 48.12
CA TYR A 78 -16.08 58.44 47.50
C TYR A 78 -16.37 57.58 46.19
N LEU A 79 -17.29 56.62 46.26
CA LEU A 79 -17.69 55.82 45.13
C LEU A 79 -18.37 56.66 44.03
N TYR A 80 -19.20 57.63 44.43
CA TYR A 80 -19.87 58.54 43.50
C TYR A 80 -18.83 59.48 42.77
N ASN A 81 -17.88 60.06 43.54
CA ASN A 81 -16.83 60.87 42.95
C ASN A 81 -15.91 60.03 42.04
N LYS A 82 -15.55 58.81 42.47
CA LYS A 82 -14.78 57.90 41.64
C LYS A 82 -15.51 57.52 40.35
N GLN A 83 -16.84 57.34 40.41
CA GLN A 83 -17.63 57.06 39.20
C GLN A 83 -17.70 58.25 38.25
N ILE A 84 -17.69 59.51 38.79
CA ILE A 84 -17.63 60.73 37.98
C ILE A 84 -16.19 60.85 37.37
N ASP A 85 -15.16 60.61 38.15
CA ASP A 85 -13.75 60.69 37.68
C ASP A 85 -13.48 59.63 36.60
N ASP A 86 -13.98 58.40 36.78
CA ASP A 86 -13.88 57.35 35.80
C ASP A 86 -14.70 57.67 34.52
N SER A 87 -15.89 58.31 34.65
CA SER A 87 -16.69 58.74 33.49
C SER A 87 -16.03 59.92 32.74
N VAL A 88 -15.49 60.90 33.45
CA VAL A 88 -14.73 62.02 32.83
C VAL A 88 -13.43 61.55 32.20
N ARG A 89 -12.76 60.53 32.79
CA ARG A 89 -11.60 59.87 32.20
C ARG A 89 -11.94 59.10 30.95
N LEU A 90 -13.06 58.32 30.96
CA LEU A 90 -13.59 57.64 29.76
C LEU A 90 -13.98 58.63 28.65
N ASP A 91 -14.57 59.78 29.01
CA ASP A 91 -14.95 60.80 28.04
C ASP A 91 -13.73 61.55 27.48
N SER A 92 -12.69 61.80 28.32
CA SER A 92 -11.42 62.33 27.84
C SER A 92 -10.62 61.36 26.98
N ILE A 93 -10.66 60.05 27.29
CA ILE A 93 -10.04 59.01 26.46
C ILE A 93 -10.80 58.88 25.12
N ASN A 94 -12.13 59.00 25.13
CA ASN A 94 -12.95 58.99 23.92
C ASN A 94 -12.76 60.28 23.06
N ARG A 95 -12.44 61.41 23.68
CA ARG A 95 -12.10 62.68 22.96
C ARG A 95 -10.68 62.70 22.40
N THR A 96 -9.75 61.97 22.99
CA THR A 96 -8.36 61.82 22.48
C THR A 96 -8.20 60.73 21.43
N LYS A 97 -9.23 59.93 21.11
CA LYS A 97 -9.23 59.12 19.89
C LYS A 97 -9.28 60.11 18.71
N SER A 98 -8.13 60.37 18.16
CA SER A 98 -7.97 61.22 16.98
C SER A 98 -8.99 60.79 15.92
N ASN A 99 -9.72 61.76 15.38
CA ASN A 99 -10.65 61.53 14.28
C ASN A 99 -9.93 61.22 12.94
N GLY A 100 -8.62 61.00 12.98
CA GLY A 100 -7.77 60.65 11.83
C GLY A 100 -7.66 59.13 11.55
N ILE A 101 -7.18 58.80 10.39
CA ILE A 101 -6.74 57.48 9.95
C ILE A 101 -5.45 57.12 10.72
N ASN A 102 -5.27 55.88 11.10
CA ASN A 102 -4.17 55.41 11.96
C ASN A 102 -2.81 55.35 11.24
N ALA A 103 -2.77 55.37 9.88
CA ALA A 103 -1.60 55.30 9.05
C ALA A 103 -1.72 56.26 7.84
N PRO A 104 -0.63 56.71 7.23
CA PRO A 104 -0.69 57.44 5.98
C PRO A 104 -1.25 56.56 4.85
N VAL A 105 -2.00 57.18 3.93
CA VAL A 105 -2.45 56.52 2.68
C VAL A 105 -1.47 56.87 1.60
N GLU A 106 -0.80 55.88 1.04
CA GLU A 106 0.05 56.05 -0.13
C GLU A 106 -0.80 55.83 -1.38
N TYR A 107 -0.69 56.73 -2.37
CA TYR A 107 -1.42 56.58 -3.63
C TYR A 107 -0.55 57.00 -4.80
N SER A 108 -0.73 56.31 -5.92
CA SER A 108 -0.07 56.61 -7.20
C SER A 108 -1.00 56.34 -8.37
N ALA A 109 -0.77 57.03 -9.48
CA ALA A 109 -1.46 56.82 -10.73
C ALA A 109 -0.47 57.01 -11.87
N ASP A 110 -0.64 56.25 -12.95
CA ASP A 110 0.27 56.30 -14.10
C ASP A 110 -0.08 57.46 -15.04
N ASP A 111 -1.37 57.84 -15.21
CA ASP A 111 -1.78 58.89 -16.12
C ASP A 111 -1.89 60.23 -15.44
N SER A 112 -2.86 60.42 -14.55
CA SER A 112 -3.09 61.70 -13.91
C SER A 112 -3.73 61.55 -12.51
N LEU A 113 -3.40 62.57 -11.69
CA LEU A 113 -3.98 62.75 -10.37
C LEU A 113 -4.60 64.16 -10.33
N VAL A 114 -5.90 64.21 -10.13
CA VAL A 114 -6.67 65.43 -10.04
C VAL A 114 -7.19 65.61 -8.62
N TYR A 115 -6.74 66.62 -7.92
CA TYR A 115 -7.22 66.96 -6.59
C TYR A 115 -8.15 68.17 -6.64
N VAL A 116 -9.39 68.00 -6.24
CA VAL A 116 -10.40 69.03 -6.16
C VAL A 116 -10.42 69.57 -4.74
N ALA A 117 -9.85 70.81 -4.53
CA ALA A 117 -9.62 71.36 -3.20
C ALA A 117 -10.91 71.68 -2.43
N ASP A 118 -11.94 72.14 -3.11
CA ASP A 118 -13.21 72.51 -2.55
C ASP A 118 -13.95 71.30 -1.94
N SER A 119 -14.01 70.20 -2.65
CA SER A 119 -14.66 68.95 -2.19
C SER A 119 -13.73 67.97 -1.53
N ARG A 120 -12.40 68.26 -1.43
CA ARG A 120 -11.35 67.38 -0.91
C ARG A 120 -11.38 65.98 -1.52
N LEU A 121 -11.68 65.92 -2.81
CA LEU A 121 -11.70 64.69 -3.60
C LEU A 121 -10.41 64.56 -4.44
N ALA A 122 -9.79 63.41 -4.38
CA ALA A 122 -8.68 63.02 -5.27
C ALA A 122 -9.20 61.99 -6.28
N HIS A 123 -9.00 62.25 -7.56
CA HIS A 123 -9.29 61.34 -8.65
C HIS A 123 -7.96 60.89 -9.27
N LEU A 124 -7.75 59.55 -9.32
CA LEU A 124 -6.59 58.91 -9.89
C LEU A 124 -7.04 58.21 -11.16
N TYR A 125 -6.26 58.28 -12.20
CA TYR A 125 -6.51 57.71 -13.52
C TYR A 125 -5.29 56.95 -14.01
N GLY A 126 -5.48 55.85 -14.67
CA GLY A 126 -4.43 54.99 -15.18
C GLY A 126 -3.75 54.18 -14.09
N ASN A 127 -3.97 52.85 -14.10
CA ASN A 127 -3.31 51.89 -13.22
C ASN A 127 -3.11 52.39 -11.77
N SER A 128 -4.16 52.99 -11.24
CA SER A 128 -4.14 53.67 -9.94
C SER A 128 -3.93 52.69 -8.79
N LYS A 129 -3.01 53.04 -7.86
CA LYS A 129 -2.73 52.20 -6.69
C LYS A 129 -2.95 53.01 -5.40
N VAL A 130 -3.62 52.41 -4.45
CA VAL A 130 -3.86 53.00 -3.13
C VAL A 130 -3.48 51.96 -2.07
N LYS A 131 -2.55 52.32 -1.21
CA LYS A 131 -2.03 51.47 -0.14
C LYS A 131 -2.32 52.10 1.22
N TYR A 132 -2.85 51.26 2.12
CA TYR A 132 -3.12 51.65 3.49
C TYR A 132 -2.90 50.48 4.44
N GLU A 133 -1.98 50.55 5.36
CA GLU A 133 -1.56 49.46 6.27
C GLU A 133 -1.18 48.20 5.44
N ASN A 134 -1.96 47.15 5.56
CA ASN A 134 -1.82 45.86 4.86
C ASN A 134 -2.83 45.68 3.71
N MET A 135 -3.41 46.79 3.26
CA MET A 135 -4.40 46.82 2.19
C MET A 135 -3.80 47.49 0.96
N ASP A 136 -3.89 46.81 -0.18
CA ASP A 136 -3.51 47.29 -1.49
C ASP A 136 -4.71 47.28 -2.43
N LEU A 137 -5.05 48.40 -3.03
CA LEU A 137 -6.12 48.54 -4.02
C LEU A 137 -5.51 49.01 -5.32
N GLU A 138 -5.70 48.26 -6.37
CA GLU A 138 -5.27 48.58 -7.74
C GLU A 138 -6.51 48.67 -8.64
N SER A 139 -6.64 49.72 -9.45
CA SER A 139 -7.73 49.91 -10.39
C SER A 139 -7.40 50.99 -11.43
N GLU A 140 -8.06 50.95 -12.60
CA GLU A 140 -7.87 51.98 -13.63
C GLU A 140 -8.31 53.34 -13.18
N LYS A 141 -9.42 53.42 -12.41
CA LYS A 141 -9.97 54.67 -11.90
C LYS A 141 -10.28 54.58 -10.40
N VAL A 142 -9.68 55.49 -9.61
CA VAL A 142 -9.95 55.60 -8.18
C VAL A 142 -10.37 57.00 -7.80
N ALA A 143 -11.48 57.13 -7.09
CA ALA A 143 -11.87 58.40 -6.47
C ALA A 143 -11.81 58.28 -4.95
N MET A 144 -11.09 59.14 -4.28
CA MET A 144 -10.82 59.12 -2.86
C MET A 144 -11.31 60.41 -2.20
N SER A 145 -12.20 60.29 -1.22
CA SER A 145 -12.68 61.43 -0.38
C SER A 145 -11.82 61.49 0.88
N MET A 146 -11.13 62.58 1.08
CA MET A 146 -10.26 62.77 2.24
C MET A 146 -11.08 63.00 3.52
N ASP A 147 -12.25 63.61 3.44
CA ASP A 147 -13.11 63.90 4.58
C ASP A 147 -13.81 62.67 5.12
N SER A 148 -14.35 61.86 4.22
CA SER A 148 -15.08 60.63 4.61
C SER A 148 -14.21 59.39 4.73
N SER A 149 -12.93 59.50 4.32
CA SER A 149 -11.99 58.36 4.23
C SER A 149 -12.56 57.23 3.35
N LEU A 150 -13.34 57.58 2.36
CA LEU A 150 -14.00 56.66 1.44
C LEU A 150 -13.23 56.65 0.10
N VAL A 151 -12.93 55.42 -0.35
CA VAL A 151 -12.36 55.17 -1.68
C VAL A 151 -13.37 54.44 -2.52
N HIS A 152 -13.55 54.92 -3.74
CA HIS A 152 -14.39 54.29 -4.76
C HIS A 152 -13.50 53.95 -5.98
N ALA A 153 -13.45 52.66 -6.34
CA ALA A 153 -12.65 52.16 -7.46
C ALA A 153 -13.56 51.54 -8.52
N THR A 154 -13.22 51.78 -9.78
CA THR A 154 -13.98 51.25 -10.94
C THR A 154 -13.04 50.99 -12.09
N GLY A 155 -13.31 49.93 -12.87
CA GLY A 155 -12.69 49.72 -14.16
C GLY A 155 -13.23 50.69 -15.23
N VAL A 156 -12.58 50.74 -16.37
CA VAL A 156 -12.98 51.50 -17.55
C VAL A 156 -13.47 50.54 -18.63
N ARG A 157 -14.45 50.99 -19.43
CA ARG A 157 -14.96 50.19 -20.52
C ARG A 157 -13.86 49.93 -21.57
N ASP A 158 -13.73 48.68 -22.00
CA ASP A 158 -12.83 48.32 -23.08
C ASP A 158 -13.31 48.99 -24.38
N THR A 159 -12.47 49.83 -24.97
CA THR A 159 -12.73 50.49 -26.25
C THR A 159 -12.67 49.54 -27.45
N ALA A 160 -12.03 48.38 -27.26
CA ALA A 160 -11.93 47.33 -28.29
C ALA A 160 -13.16 46.41 -28.33
N ASP A 161 -13.96 46.39 -27.23
CA ASP A 161 -15.17 45.58 -27.18
C ASP A 161 -16.37 46.32 -27.74
N HIS A 162 -16.80 45.95 -28.93
CA HIS A 162 -17.99 46.51 -29.60
C HIS A 162 -19.32 46.27 -28.85
N THR A 163 -19.34 45.35 -27.88
CA THR A 163 -20.52 45.08 -27.03
C THR A 163 -20.59 46.01 -25.84
N GLY A 164 -19.51 46.71 -25.50
CA GLY A 164 -19.41 47.66 -24.40
C GLY A 164 -19.64 47.07 -23.00
N LYS A 165 -19.57 45.76 -22.87
CA LYS A 165 -19.79 45.01 -21.61
C LYS A 165 -18.53 44.71 -20.85
N THR A 166 -17.39 44.64 -21.54
CA THR A 166 -16.12 44.29 -20.92
C THR A 166 -15.48 45.47 -20.23
N LEU A 167 -15.11 45.33 -18.96
CA LEU A 167 -14.36 46.30 -18.18
C LEU A 167 -12.90 45.91 -18.11
N VAL A 168 -12.00 46.86 -18.31
CA VAL A 168 -10.55 46.70 -18.20
C VAL A 168 -10.05 47.48 -16.98
N GLY A 169 -9.00 47.01 -16.33
CA GLY A 169 -8.45 47.64 -15.14
C GLY A 169 -9.42 47.63 -13.95
N THR A 170 -10.19 46.57 -13.83
CA THR A 170 -11.15 46.35 -12.72
C THR A 170 -10.46 46.38 -11.37
N PRO A 171 -11.12 46.86 -10.31
CA PRO A 171 -10.55 46.93 -8.98
C PRO A 171 -10.09 45.57 -8.43
N VAL A 172 -8.83 45.51 -8.04
CA VAL A 172 -8.21 44.36 -7.34
C VAL A 172 -7.81 44.84 -5.94
N PHE A 173 -8.49 44.33 -4.94
CA PHE A 173 -8.24 44.64 -3.54
C PHE A 173 -7.55 43.47 -2.86
N LYS A 174 -6.37 43.70 -2.34
CA LYS A 174 -5.57 42.72 -1.60
C LYS A 174 -5.51 43.09 -0.13
N MET A 175 -5.69 42.15 0.76
CA MET A 175 -5.54 42.33 2.19
C MET A 175 -4.93 41.09 2.84
N GLY A 176 -3.66 41.15 3.20
CA GLY A 176 -2.93 39.96 3.63
C GLY A 176 -2.81 38.93 2.51
N ASN A 177 -3.37 37.73 2.71
CA ASN A 177 -3.38 36.65 1.72
C ASN A 177 -4.65 36.61 0.84
N ASP A 178 -5.63 37.44 1.14
CA ASP A 178 -6.91 37.44 0.42
C ASP A 178 -6.89 38.45 -0.71
N SER A 179 -7.36 38.09 -1.90
CA SER A 179 -7.53 38.92 -3.06
C SER A 179 -8.97 38.91 -3.51
N TYR A 180 -9.51 40.11 -3.79
CA TYR A 180 -10.87 40.35 -4.24
C TYR A 180 -10.81 41.14 -5.54
N GLU A 181 -11.28 40.56 -6.61
CA GLU A 181 -11.49 41.24 -7.90
C GLU A 181 -12.96 41.62 -8.03
N SER A 182 -13.27 42.79 -8.61
CA SER A 182 -14.64 43.29 -8.69
C SER A 182 -14.81 44.31 -9.79
N ASP A 183 -16.04 44.50 -10.26
CA ASP A 183 -16.35 45.55 -11.24
C ASP A 183 -16.29 46.94 -10.61
N THR A 184 -16.85 47.07 -9.38
CA THR A 184 -16.81 48.31 -8.60
C THR A 184 -16.60 48.02 -7.12
N MET A 185 -15.89 48.87 -6.46
CA MET A 185 -15.58 48.74 -5.04
C MET A 185 -15.67 50.10 -4.34
N ALA A 186 -16.37 50.17 -3.22
CA ALA A 186 -16.34 51.28 -2.29
C ALA A 186 -15.81 50.77 -0.93
N PHE A 187 -14.78 51.40 -0.39
CA PHE A 187 -14.15 51.02 0.86
C PHE A 187 -13.84 52.23 1.73
N ASN A 188 -14.17 52.11 3.01
CA ASN A 188 -13.92 53.19 3.98
C ASN A 188 -12.75 52.76 4.90
N PHE A 189 -11.63 53.49 4.84
CA PHE A 189 -10.42 53.17 5.59
C PHE A 189 -10.61 53.30 7.11
N LYS A 190 -11.45 54.24 7.54
CA LYS A 190 -11.68 54.50 8.98
C LYS A 190 -12.55 53.39 9.61
N THR A 191 -13.64 53.06 8.96
CA THR A 191 -14.60 52.04 9.47
C THR A 191 -14.23 50.61 9.02
N LYS A 192 -13.29 50.43 8.13
CA LYS A 192 -12.87 49.19 7.50
C LYS A 192 -14.03 48.42 6.85
N LYS A 193 -15.13 49.12 6.51
CA LYS A 193 -16.29 48.58 5.82
C LYS A 193 -16.19 48.81 4.32
N GLY A 194 -16.65 47.81 3.55
CA GLY A 194 -16.63 47.86 2.08
C GLY A 194 -17.94 47.36 1.49
N LEU A 195 -18.28 47.91 0.32
CA LEU A 195 -19.33 47.43 -0.56
C LEU A 195 -18.72 47.13 -1.92
N ILE A 196 -18.91 45.93 -2.42
CA ILE A 196 -18.25 45.41 -3.59
C ILE A 196 -19.32 44.78 -4.50
N SER A 197 -19.29 45.13 -5.78
CA SER A 197 -20.20 44.56 -6.78
C SER A 197 -19.45 43.59 -7.70
N ASN A 198 -20.10 42.50 -8.08
CA ASN A 198 -19.60 41.42 -8.91
C ASN A 198 -18.21 40.93 -8.45
N VAL A 199 -18.12 40.63 -7.16
CA VAL A 199 -16.85 40.19 -6.58
C VAL A 199 -16.51 38.76 -7.01
N TYR A 200 -15.24 38.54 -7.31
CA TYR A 200 -14.60 37.27 -7.48
C TYR A 200 -13.47 37.13 -6.46
N THR A 201 -13.50 36.08 -5.68
CA THR A 201 -12.46 35.78 -4.70
C THR A 201 -12.14 34.31 -4.68
N LYS A 202 -10.85 34.00 -4.59
CA LYS A 202 -10.35 32.63 -4.38
C LYS A 202 -10.17 32.41 -2.90
N GLN A 203 -10.85 31.42 -2.38
CA GLN A 203 -10.72 30.99 -0.99
C GLN A 203 -10.23 29.54 -0.96
N GLU A 204 -8.93 29.37 -0.70
CA GLU A 204 -8.22 28.08 -0.69
C GLU A 204 -8.41 27.25 -1.98
N GLU A 205 -9.28 26.22 -1.96
CA GLU A 205 -9.56 25.36 -3.13
C GLU A 205 -10.79 25.76 -3.92
N GLY A 206 -11.58 26.74 -3.42
CA GLY A 206 -12.83 27.17 -4.05
C GLY A 206 -12.82 28.61 -4.53
N PHE A 207 -13.67 28.89 -5.48
CA PHE A 207 -13.92 30.21 -6.06
C PHE A 207 -15.31 30.68 -5.70
N LEU A 208 -15.41 31.87 -5.17
CA LEU A 208 -16.67 32.48 -4.79
C LEU A 208 -16.89 33.73 -5.63
N ARG A 209 -18.00 33.75 -6.36
CA ARG A 209 -18.50 34.94 -7.07
C ARG A 209 -19.75 35.42 -6.41
N SER A 210 -19.97 36.73 -6.33
CA SER A 210 -21.18 37.30 -5.77
C SER A 210 -21.55 38.59 -6.46
N GLN A 211 -22.85 38.78 -6.70
CA GLN A 211 -23.36 40.00 -7.32
C GLN A 211 -23.16 41.22 -6.44
N LEU A 212 -23.41 41.08 -5.13
CA LEU A 212 -23.22 42.13 -4.16
C LEU A 212 -22.59 41.57 -2.88
N SER A 213 -21.52 42.22 -2.41
CA SER A 213 -20.80 41.82 -1.22
C SER A 213 -20.57 43.01 -0.30
N LYS A 214 -20.89 42.85 0.99
CA LYS A 214 -20.65 43.84 2.03
C LYS A 214 -19.64 43.30 3.04
N ARG A 215 -18.53 44.01 3.18
CA ARG A 215 -17.52 43.70 4.19
C ARG A 215 -17.77 44.52 5.45
N ASN A 216 -17.73 43.86 6.60
CA ASN A 216 -17.81 44.52 7.91
C ASN A 216 -16.42 44.80 8.50
N ASP A 217 -16.42 45.60 9.57
CA ASP A 217 -15.23 45.98 10.36
C ASP A 217 -14.48 44.77 10.96
N ASN A 218 -15.21 43.73 11.35
CA ASN A 218 -14.64 42.48 11.86
C ASN A 218 -14.07 41.52 10.77
N GLY A 219 -14.04 41.98 9.51
CA GLY A 219 -13.55 41.19 8.40
C GLY A 219 -14.56 40.20 7.79
N GLU A 220 -15.73 40.04 8.36
CA GLU A 220 -16.80 39.20 7.80
C GLU A 220 -17.36 39.80 6.53
N VAL A 221 -17.64 38.96 5.51
CA VAL A 221 -18.24 39.41 4.24
C VAL A 221 -19.61 38.78 4.07
N TYR A 222 -20.62 39.62 3.87
CA TYR A 222 -21.98 39.23 3.56
C TYR A 222 -22.20 39.27 2.07
N LEU A 223 -22.73 38.19 1.51
CA LEU A 223 -22.85 37.97 0.08
C LEU A 223 -24.34 37.81 -0.28
N GLN A 224 -24.69 38.34 -1.42
CA GLN A 224 -26.00 38.17 -2.03
C GLN A 224 -25.85 37.67 -3.47
N HIS A 225 -26.67 36.68 -3.85
CA HIS A 225 -26.62 35.99 -5.13
C HIS A 225 -25.21 35.46 -5.43
N GLY A 226 -24.71 34.63 -4.49
CA GLY A 226 -23.39 34.01 -4.59
C GLY A 226 -23.39 32.76 -5.47
N ARG A 227 -22.24 32.47 -6.12
CA ARG A 227 -21.95 31.23 -6.80
C ARG A 227 -20.63 30.68 -6.23
N TYR A 228 -20.71 29.51 -5.66
CA TYR A 228 -19.49 28.80 -5.17
C TYR A 228 -19.17 27.64 -6.06
N THR A 229 -17.93 27.56 -6.52
CA THR A 229 -17.43 26.47 -7.34
C THR A 229 -15.99 26.15 -6.95
N THR A 230 -15.54 24.95 -7.24
CA THR A 230 -14.13 24.55 -7.16
C THR A 230 -13.47 24.44 -8.54
N CYS A 231 -14.20 24.80 -9.58
CA CYS A 231 -13.72 24.91 -10.94
C CYS A 231 -13.04 26.28 -11.12
N ASP A 232 -11.82 26.30 -11.65
CA ASP A 232 -11.05 27.54 -11.90
C ASP A 232 -11.35 28.18 -13.26
N ASP A 233 -12.29 27.59 -14.04
CA ASP A 233 -12.73 28.16 -15.31
C ASP A 233 -13.60 29.40 -15.07
N PRO A 234 -13.47 30.46 -15.90
CA PRO A 234 -14.37 31.59 -15.91
C PRO A 234 -15.85 31.23 -16.08
N HIS A 235 -16.14 30.17 -16.84
CA HIS A 235 -17.45 29.53 -16.98
C HIS A 235 -17.42 28.15 -16.35
N PRO A 236 -17.66 28.05 -15.01
CA PRO A 236 -17.48 26.79 -14.30
C PRO A 236 -18.52 25.75 -14.73
N ASP A 237 -18.08 24.51 -14.95
CA ASP A 237 -18.93 23.38 -15.30
C ASP A 237 -20.04 23.11 -14.26
N PHE A 238 -19.80 23.53 -13.02
CA PHE A 238 -20.80 23.46 -11.96
C PHE A 238 -20.59 24.54 -10.91
N TYR A 239 -21.67 24.95 -10.28
CA TYR A 239 -21.62 25.85 -9.14
C TYR A 239 -22.82 25.63 -8.21
N ILE A 240 -22.62 25.96 -6.95
CA ILE A 240 -23.73 26.06 -5.99
C ILE A 240 -24.21 27.51 -6.01
N ALA A 241 -25.45 27.71 -6.48
CA ALA A 241 -26.11 29.00 -6.45
C ALA A 241 -26.65 29.26 -5.03
N ILE A 242 -26.20 30.36 -4.43
CA ILE A 242 -26.43 30.70 -3.04
C ILE A 242 -27.19 32.01 -2.99
N SER A 243 -28.37 32.03 -2.32
CA SER A 243 -29.17 33.26 -2.22
C SER A 243 -28.51 34.29 -1.32
N ARG A 244 -28.03 33.89 -0.16
CA ARG A 244 -27.30 34.72 0.80
C ARG A 244 -26.28 33.91 1.53
N ALA A 245 -25.09 34.51 1.78
CA ALA A 245 -24.05 33.86 2.57
C ALA A 245 -23.31 34.85 3.46
N LYS A 246 -22.71 34.33 4.51
CA LYS A 246 -21.77 34.99 5.40
C LYS A 246 -20.43 34.28 5.30
N LEU A 247 -19.43 34.93 4.75
CA LEU A 247 -18.07 34.47 4.65
C LEU A 247 -17.30 34.95 5.88
N ARG A 248 -16.65 34.03 6.58
CA ARG A 248 -15.66 34.31 7.62
C ARG A 248 -14.29 33.89 7.08
N PRO A 249 -13.44 34.82 6.62
CA PRO A 249 -12.18 34.49 5.98
C PRO A 249 -11.31 33.56 6.82
N GLY A 250 -10.78 32.52 6.20
CA GLY A 250 -9.95 31.48 6.85
C GLY A 250 -10.69 30.54 7.82
N LYS A 251 -12.02 30.66 7.93
CA LYS A 251 -12.84 29.77 8.78
C LYS A 251 -13.88 28.99 7.97
N ASP A 252 -14.92 29.66 7.47
CA ASP A 252 -16.01 29.02 6.77
C ASP A 252 -16.88 30.01 5.98
N VAL A 253 -17.77 29.45 5.15
CA VAL A 253 -18.91 30.14 4.57
C VAL A 253 -20.18 29.50 5.11
N VAL A 254 -21.03 30.31 5.75
CA VAL A 254 -22.35 29.90 6.17
C VAL A 254 -23.36 30.49 5.18
N PHE A 255 -24.23 29.66 4.61
CA PHE A 255 -25.13 30.08 3.55
C PHE A 255 -26.58 29.65 3.84
N GLY A 256 -27.54 30.50 3.33
CA GLY A 256 -28.96 30.21 3.33
C GLY A 256 -29.36 29.29 2.17
N PRO A 257 -30.59 29.46 1.63
CA PRO A 257 -31.05 28.61 0.55
C PRO A 257 -30.08 28.56 -0.61
N ALA A 258 -29.68 27.34 -1.00
CA ALA A 258 -28.75 27.09 -2.10
C ALA A 258 -29.20 25.88 -2.90
N TYR A 259 -28.88 25.87 -4.20
CA TYR A 259 -29.13 24.75 -5.11
C TYR A 259 -27.95 24.54 -6.05
N LEU A 260 -27.84 23.32 -6.51
CA LEU A 260 -26.74 22.92 -7.41
C LEU A 260 -27.13 23.21 -8.85
N VAL A 261 -26.19 23.77 -9.62
CA VAL A 261 -26.28 24.00 -11.06
C VAL A 261 -25.12 23.25 -11.71
N VAL A 262 -25.40 22.47 -12.75
CA VAL A 262 -24.39 21.73 -13.53
C VAL A 262 -24.62 22.01 -15.01
N ALA A 263 -23.59 22.44 -15.72
CA ALA A 263 -23.68 22.88 -17.12
C ALA A 263 -24.85 23.86 -17.35
N ASP A 264 -25.00 24.84 -16.44
CA ASP A 264 -26.06 25.86 -16.39
C ASP A 264 -27.48 25.32 -16.21
N VAL A 265 -27.65 24.03 -15.97
CA VAL A 265 -28.95 23.40 -15.65
C VAL A 265 -29.11 23.30 -14.14
N PRO A 266 -30.14 23.96 -13.54
CA PRO A 266 -30.41 23.82 -12.11
C PRO A 266 -30.93 22.41 -11.81
N LEU A 267 -30.31 21.73 -10.86
CA LEU A 267 -30.74 20.42 -10.40
C LEU A 267 -31.73 20.55 -9.24
N PRO A 268 -32.67 19.61 -9.05
CA PRO A 268 -33.64 19.62 -7.97
C PRO A 268 -33.02 19.29 -6.59
N LEU A 269 -31.74 19.57 -6.43
CA LEU A 269 -31.00 19.40 -5.20
C LEU A 269 -30.86 20.77 -4.51
N ALA A 270 -31.75 21.08 -3.59
CA ALA A 270 -31.74 22.33 -2.84
C ALA A 270 -31.56 22.05 -1.35
N VAL A 271 -30.78 22.89 -0.69
CA VAL A 271 -30.56 22.86 0.75
C VAL A 271 -31.03 24.20 1.35
N PRO A 272 -31.86 24.20 2.40
CA PRO A 272 -32.32 25.44 2.98
C PRO A 272 -31.24 26.18 3.75
N TYR A 273 -30.20 25.46 4.23
CA TYR A 273 -29.13 26.00 5.03
C TYR A 273 -27.90 25.06 4.96
N GLY A 274 -26.68 25.62 4.98
CA GLY A 274 -25.45 24.84 4.99
C GLY A 274 -24.23 25.70 5.33
N PHE A 275 -23.06 25.03 5.40
CA PHE A 275 -21.77 25.69 5.59
C PHE A 275 -20.64 24.91 4.92
N PHE A 276 -19.62 25.63 4.47
CA PHE A 276 -18.37 25.06 3.97
C PHE A 276 -17.22 25.53 4.85
N PRO A 277 -16.49 24.64 5.53
CA PRO A 277 -15.31 25.04 6.29
C PRO A 277 -14.12 25.24 5.35
N PHE A 278 -13.38 26.34 5.54
CA PHE A 278 -12.08 26.61 4.90
C PHE A 278 -10.93 26.19 5.83
N THR A 279 -10.84 24.95 6.16
CA THR A 279 -9.76 24.49 7.00
C THR A 279 -8.81 23.62 6.21
N LYS A 280 -7.54 24.00 6.20
CA LYS A 280 -6.42 23.13 5.74
C LYS A 280 -6.27 21.90 6.62
N SER A 281 -6.94 21.87 7.75
CA SER A 281 -6.92 20.78 8.70
C SER A 281 -8.14 19.89 8.54
N TYR A 282 -7.92 18.64 8.66
CA TYR A 282 -8.82 17.52 8.88
C TYR A 282 -10.04 17.91 9.73
N SER A 283 -11.21 17.85 9.17
CA SER A 283 -12.45 18.17 9.87
C SER A 283 -13.44 17.01 9.79
N SER A 284 -14.24 16.84 10.85
CA SER A 284 -15.35 15.89 10.86
C SER A 284 -16.47 16.39 9.96
N GLY A 285 -17.21 15.47 9.34
CA GLY A 285 -18.29 15.83 8.43
C GLY A 285 -19.19 14.68 8.02
N LEU A 286 -20.32 15.04 7.42
CA LEU A 286 -21.28 14.09 6.88
C LEU A 286 -20.78 13.55 5.52
N ILE A 287 -20.93 12.27 5.31
CA ILE A 287 -20.68 11.61 4.02
C ILE A 287 -22.04 11.35 3.36
N MET A 288 -22.23 11.92 2.18
CA MET A 288 -23.47 11.78 1.45
C MET A 288 -23.62 10.36 0.90
N PRO A 289 -24.79 9.73 1.03
CA PRO A 289 -25.04 8.40 0.50
C PRO A 289 -25.11 8.42 -1.03
N THR A 290 -24.68 7.33 -1.66
CA THR A 290 -25.00 7.04 -3.05
C THR A 290 -26.35 6.36 -3.13
N TYR A 291 -27.14 6.71 -4.12
CA TYR A 291 -28.45 6.13 -4.36
C TYR A 291 -28.49 5.39 -5.71
N GLY A 292 -29.37 4.46 -5.83
CA GLY A 292 -29.57 3.68 -7.05
C GLY A 292 -30.58 2.55 -6.83
N ASP A 293 -30.65 1.67 -7.80
CA ASP A 293 -31.54 0.50 -7.77
C ASP A 293 -30.78 -0.78 -8.09
N GLU A 294 -31.23 -1.86 -7.53
CA GLU A 294 -30.77 -3.22 -7.79
C GLU A 294 -31.93 -4.17 -7.89
N SER A 295 -31.92 -5.05 -8.91
CA SER A 295 -33.02 -5.97 -9.21
C SER A 295 -33.38 -6.91 -8.05
N THR A 296 -32.40 -7.35 -7.27
CA THR A 296 -32.60 -8.33 -6.19
C THR A 296 -32.97 -7.75 -4.85
N ARG A 297 -32.47 -6.54 -4.53
CA ARG A 297 -32.65 -5.87 -3.21
C ARG A 297 -33.46 -4.57 -3.28
N GLY A 298 -33.82 -4.09 -4.48
CA GLY A 298 -34.58 -2.88 -4.70
C GLY A 298 -33.76 -1.61 -4.65
N PHE A 299 -34.40 -0.46 -4.43
CA PHE A 299 -33.71 0.83 -4.29
C PHE A 299 -32.82 0.84 -3.06
N TYR A 300 -31.68 1.54 -3.18
CA TYR A 300 -30.73 1.63 -2.09
C TYR A 300 -30.24 3.05 -1.83
N LEU A 301 -29.86 3.26 -0.57
CA LEU A 301 -28.96 4.32 -0.13
C LEU A 301 -27.73 3.66 0.50
N ARG A 302 -26.54 3.91 -0.04
CA ARG A 302 -25.29 3.25 0.37
C ARG A 302 -24.19 4.23 0.67
N ASP A 303 -23.25 3.76 1.48
CA ASP A 303 -22.01 4.47 1.79
C ASP A 303 -22.24 5.88 2.39
N GLY A 304 -23.44 6.13 2.93
CA GLY A 304 -23.74 7.33 3.68
C GLY A 304 -23.35 7.19 5.14
N GLY A 305 -22.94 8.30 5.77
CA GLY A 305 -22.51 8.22 7.16
C GLY A 305 -21.81 9.46 7.68
N TYR A 306 -20.85 9.25 8.58
CA TYR A 306 -20.14 10.34 9.21
C TYR A 306 -18.66 10.03 9.35
N TYR A 307 -17.82 11.01 9.02
CA TYR A 307 -16.38 11.00 9.20
C TYR A 307 -16.01 11.74 10.48
N PHE A 308 -15.32 11.08 11.37
CA PHE A 308 -14.79 11.62 12.62
C PHE A 308 -13.29 11.88 12.48
N ALA A 309 -12.91 13.14 12.41
CA ALA A 309 -11.53 13.58 12.52
C ALA A 309 -11.13 13.65 14.00
N ILE A 310 -10.80 12.50 14.60
CA ILE A 310 -10.55 12.41 16.06
C ILE A 310 -9.25 13.13 16.42
N SER A 311 -8.20 12.97 15.62
CA SER A 311 -6.93 13.66 15.82
C SER A 311 -6.07 13.60 14.55
N ASP A 312 -4.99 14.37 14.48
CA ASP A 312 -4.01 14.32 13.38
C ASP A 312 -3.37 12.92 13.15
N LYS A 313 -3.61 11.99 14.07
CA LYS A 313 -3.01 10.65 14.07
C LYS A 313 -4.01 9.54 13.89
N TRP A 314 -5.29 9.83 14.01
CA TRP A 314 -6.35 8.82 13.99
C TRP A 314 -7.67 9.39 13.50
N ASP A 315 -8.30 8.69 12.57
CA ASP A 315 -9.63 8.98 12.04
C ASP A 315 -10.59 7.80 12.23
N LEU A 316 -11.88 8.06 12.05
CA LEU A 316 -12.92 7.02 12.02
C LEU A 316 -14.01 7.43 11.03
N LYS A 317 -14.32 6.53 10.12
CA LYS A 317 -15.39 6.66 9.13
C LYS A 317 -16.45 5.60 9.43
N LEU A 318 -17.67 6.03 9.74
CA LEU A 318 -18.82 5.15 9.93
C LEU A 318 -19.78 5.32 8.77
N LEU A 319 -20.11 4.22 8.08
CA LEU A 319 -21.01 4.21 6.94
C LEU A 319 -22.14 3.23 7.16
N GLY A 320 -23.29 3.55 6.59
CA GLY A 320 -24.47 2.69 6.56
C GLY A 320 -24.97 2.46 5.14
N GLU A 321 -25.67 1.37 4.95
CA GLU A 321 -26.39 1.06 3.73
C GLU A 321 -27.75 0.46 4.06
N ILE A 322 -28.77 0.84 3.29
CA ILE A 322 -30.13 0.33 3.41
C ILE A 322 -30.75 0.10 2.04
N TYR A 323 -31.61 -0.91 1.96
CA TYR A 323 -32.29 -1.31 0.74
C TYR A 323 -33.79 -1.48 0.99
N THR A 324 -34.61 -1.20 0.00
CA THR A 324 -36.08 -1.22 0.15
C THR A 324 -36.66 -2.59 0.48
N LYS A 325 -36.00 -3.70 0.04
CA LYS A 325 -36.43 -5.06 0.41
C LYS A 325 -35.91 -5.53 1.79
N GLY A 326 -35.39 -4.60 2.61
CA GLY A 326 -35.02 -4.82 3.99
C GLY A 326 -33.61 -5.29 4.25
N SER A 327 -32.73 -5.36 3.23
CA SER A 327 -31.28 -5.54 3.44
C SER A 327 -30.69 -4.26 4.05
N TRP A 328 -29.71 -4.45 4.92
CA TRP A 328 -28.97 -3.32 5.53
C TRP A 328 -27.54 -3.72 5.88
N GLY A 329 -26.70 -2.73 6.03
CA GLY A 329 -25.33 -2.96 6.42
C GLY A 329 -24.72 -1.75 7.13
N ILE A 330 -23.67 -2.01 7.89
CA ILE A 330 -22.84 -1.00 8.52
C ILE A 330 -21.37 -1.29 8.26
N SER A 331 -20.59 -0.25 8.09
CA SER A 331 -19.14 -0.39 8.00
C SER A 331 -18.42 0.70 8.80
N ALA A 332 -17.27 0.35 9.32
CA ALA A 332 -16.39 1.23 10.04
C ALA A 332 -14.98 1.12 9.44
N ALA A 333 -14.42 2.23 9.02
CA ALA A 333 -13.05 2.32 8.55
C ALA A 333 -12.27 3.34 9.38
N SER A 334 -11.06 3.00 9.75
CA SER A 334 -10.21 3.84 10.58
C SER A 334 -8.77 3.75 10.11
N ASN A 335 -8.11 4.88 9.97
CA ASN A 335 -6.68 4.95 9.71
C ASN A 335 -5.98 5.57 10.91
N TYR A 336 -4.83 5.05 11.24
CA TYR A 336 -4.00 5.61 12.29
C TYR A 336 -2.55 5.65 11.88
N ARG A 337 -1.87 6.75 12.24
CA ARG A 337 -0.46 6.95 11.90
C ARG A 337 0.24 7.78 12.96
N LYS A 338 1.32 7.25 13.48
CA LYS A 338 2.26 7.99 14.33
C LYS A 338 3.64 7.96 13.68
N ARG A 339 4.08 9.11 13.18
CA ARG A 339 5.35 9.26 12.44
C ARG A 339 6.50 8.61 13.21
N TYR A 340 7.32 7.81 12.54
CA TYR A 340 8.45 7.06 13.09
C TYR A 340 8.10 6.03 14.17
N LYS A 341 6.83 5.68 14.34
CA LYS A 341 6.41 4.65 15.30
C LYS A 341 5.60 3.54 14.63
N HIS A 342 4.43 3.86 14.12
CA HIS A 342 3.56 2.88 13.48
C HIS A 342 2.53 3.54 12.56
N SER A 343 2.01 2.76 11.65
CA SER A 343 0.86 3.12 10.81
C SER A 343 -0.03 1.89 10.62
N GLY A 344 -1.29 2.12 10.35
CA GLY A 344 -2.21 1.04 10.08
C GLY A 344 -3.59 1.52 9.67
N SER A 345 -4.40 0.58 9.23
CA SER A 345 -5.79 0.75 8.88
C SER A 345 -6.62 -0.38 9.46
N PHE A 346 -7.82 -0.06 9.86
CA PHE A 346 -8.80 -1.02 10.32
C PHE A 346 -10.10 -0.82 9.53
N TYR A 347 -10.67 -1.91 9.06
CA TYR A 347 -11.96 -1.93 8.38
C TYR A 347 -12.82 -3.05 8.94
N PHE A 348 -14.05 -2.73 9.26
CA PHE A 348 -15.08 -3.68 9.67
C PHE A 348 -16.32 -3.44 8.85
N SER A 349 -16.97 -4.47 8.38
CA SER A 349 -18.27 -4.39 7.70
C SER A 349 -19.16 -5.56 8.13
N TYR A 350 -20.40 -5.27 8.34
CA TYR A 350 -21.45 -6.23 8.65
C TYR A 350 -22.65 -5.98 7.74
N GLN A 351 -23.20 -7.02 7.15
CA GLN A 351 -24.31 -6.98 6.21
C GLN A 351 -25.36 -8.03 6.55
N ASP A 352 -26.64 -7.65 6.58
CA ASP A 352 -27.82 -8.50 6.58
C ASP A 352 -28.45 -8.40 5.18
N THR A 353 -28.19 -9.40 4.34
CA THR A 353 -28.65 -9.42 2.96
C THR A 353 -29.92 -10.24 2.86
N ARG A 354 -30.96 -9.64 2.28
CA ARG A 354 -32.24 -10.28 2.01
C ARG A 354 -32.53 -10.14 0.52
N THR A 355 -32.77 -11.25 -0.13
CA THR A 355 -33.10 -11.31 -1.55
C THR A 355 -34.45 -12.01 -1.74
N GLY A 356 -35.17 -11.63 -2.78
CA GLY A 356 -36.55 -12.07 -2.98
C GLY A 356 -37.56 -11.36 -2.10
N ASP A 357 -38.81 -11.69 -2.24
CA ASP A 357 -39.91 -11.11 -1.46
C ASP A 357 -40.32 -12.03 -0.32
N LYS A 358 -40.55 -11.49 0.86
CA LYS A 358 -40.85 -12.24 2.07
C LYS A 358 -42.12 -13.10 1.86
N GLY A 359 -41.99 -14.41 2.04
CA GLY A 359 -43.08 -15.39 1.83
C GLY A 359 -43.05 -16.08 0.48
N MET A 360 -42.13 -15.67 -0.45
CA MET A 360 -41.91 -16.37 -1.72
C MET A 360 -40.77 -17.41 -1.60
N PRO A 361 -40.79 -18.45 -2.46
CA PRO A 361 -39.76 -19.54 -2.42
C PRO A 361 -38.31 -19.04 -2.64
N ASP A 362 -38.14 -17.91 -3.29
CA ASP A 362 -36.84 -17.28 -3.59
C ASP A 362 -36.32 -16.37 -2.46
N TYR A 363 -37.09 -16.25 -1.36
CA TYR A 363 -36.65 -15.45 -0.23
C TYR A 363 -35.46 -16.07 0.48
N THR A 364 -34.37 -15.37 0.54
CA THR A 364 -33.19 -15.76 1.31
C THR A 364 -32.76 -14.65 2.28
N LYS A 365 -32.28 -15.05 3.45
CA LYS A 365 -31.68 -14.15 4.42
C LYS A 365 -30.28 -14.67 4.78
N GLN A 366 -29.27 -13.84 4.59
CA GLN A 366 -27.90 -14.22 4.87
C GLN A 366 -27.17 -13.07 5.57
N THR A 367 -26.50 -13.38 6.66
CA THR A 367 -25.63 -12.43 7.36
C THR A 367 -24.18 -12.68 6.97
N SER A 368 -23.44 -11.63 6.74
CA SER A 368 -22.03 -11.68 6.39
C SER A 368 -21.24 -10.54 7.05
N PHE A 369 -19.98 -10.79 7.32
CA PHE A 369 -19.08 -9.76 7.86
C PHE A 369 -17.68 -9.89 7.32
N LYS A 370 -16.93 -8.79 7.38
CA LYS A 370 -15.53 -8.70 6.97
C LYS A 370 -14.76 -7.86 7.98
N VAL A 371 -13.56 -8.32 8.31
CA VAL A 371 -12.60 -7.60 9.14
C VAL A 371 -11.29 -7.54 8.39
N GLN A 372 -10.77 -6.34 8.21
CA GLN A 372 -9.42 -6.12 7.69
C GLN A 372 -8.66 -5.25 8.68
N TRP A 373 -7.44 -5.65 8.98
CA TRP A 373 -6.55 -4.88 9.82
C TRP A 373 -5.13 -4.99 9.30
N ASN A 374 -4.60 -3.86 8.89
CA ASN A 374 -3.22 -3.72 8.49
C ASN A 374 -2.49 -2.88 9.54
N HIS A 375 -1.42 -3.41 10.08
CA HIS A 375 -0.56 -2.71 11.03
C HIS A 375 0.89 -2.90 10.66
N ARG A 376 1.64 -1.83 10.66
CA ARG A 376 3.08 -1.86 10.44
C ARG A 376 3.78 -0.95 11.44
N GLN A 377 4.67 -1.53 12.20
CA GLN A 377 5.60 -0.79 13.04
C GLN A 377 6.76 -0.25 12.19
N ASP A 378 7.13 1.01 12.40
CA ASP A 378 8.28 1.63 11.75
C ASP A 378 9.58 1.08 12.38
N SER A 379 10.57 0.73 11.57
CA SER A 379 11.88 0.24 12.03
C SER A 379 12.61 1.23 12.95
N LYS A 380 12.31 2.53 12.82
CA LYS A 380 12.85 3.58 13.70
C LYS A 380 12.23 3.60 15.10
N ALA A 381 11.08 2.95 15.29
CA ALA A 381 10.42 2.88 16.61
C ALA A 381 11.17 2.00 17.58
N ASN A 382 11.62 0.84 17.11
CA ASN A 382 12.46 -0.09 17.84
C ASN A 382 13.25 -0.93 16.81
N PRO A 383 14.56 -0.77 16.73
CA PRO A 383 15.37 -1.53 15.77
C PRO A 383 15.48 -3.02 16.11
N PHE A 384 15.16 -3.41 17.33
CA PHE A 384 15.28 -4.80 17.81
C PHE A 384 13.96 -5.56 17.85
N SER A 385 12.83 -4.86 17.72
CA SER A 385 11.52 -5.51 17.74
C SER A 385 10.59 -4.92 16.70
N SER A 386 9.87 -5.76 15.98
CA SER A 386 8.90 -5.35 14.99
C SER A 386 7.58 -6.10 15.17
N LEU A 387 6.48 -5.37 14.96
CA LEU A 387 5.13 -5.90 14.92
C LEU A 387 4.50 -5.53 13.58
N SER A 388 3.99 -6.52 12.88
CA SER A 388 3.20 -6.33 11.67
C SER A 388 1.96 -7.21 11.69
N ALA A 389 0.86 -6.69 11.15
CA ALA A 389 -0.38 -7.43 11.00
C ALA A 389 -0.99 -7.14 9.63
N SER A 390 -1.44 -8.20 8.96
CA SER A 390 -2.22 -8.14 7.74
C SER A 390 -3.38 -9.14 7.91
N VAL A 391 -4.47 -8.67 8.48
CA VAL A 391 -5.67 -9.49 8.73
C VAL A 391 -6.69 -9.19 7.65
N ASN A 392 -7.16 -10.23 6.97
CA ASN A 392 -8.23 -10.16 5.98
C ASN A 392 -9.15 -11.36 6.19
N PHE A 393 -10.09 -11.20 7.11
CA PHE A 393 -11.06 -12.22 7.50
C PHE A 393 -12.45 -11.84 7.04
N ALA A 394 -13.18 -12.76 6.41
CA ALA A 394 -14.57 -12.55 6.06
C ALA A 394 -15.32 -13.87 6.05
N THR A 395 -16.64 -13.80 6.22
CA THR A 395 -17.50 -14.96 5.95
C THR A 395 -17.43 -15.35 4.48
N SER A 396 -17.56 -16.64 4.18
CA SER A 396 -17.47 -17.18 2.80
C SER A 396 -18.47 -16.56 1.82
N SER A 397 -19.58 -16.07 2.33
CA SER A 397 -20.63 -15.40 1.56
C SER A 397 -20.43 -13.90 1.34
N TYR A 398 -19.48 -13.27 2.05
CA TYR A 398 -19.37 -11.81 2.07
C TYR A 398 -19.21 -11.19 0.67
N GLU A 399 -18.28 -11.71 -0.13
CA GLU A 399 -18.01 -11.11 -1.45
C GLU A 399 -19.15 -11.33 -2.45
N ARG A 400 -19.91 -12.40 -2.29
CA ARG A 400 -21.11 -12.65 -3.12
C ARG A 400 -22.27 -11.73 -2.75
N ASN A 401 -22.30 -11.23 -1.52
CA ASN A 401 -23.35 -10.35 -1.01
C ASN A 401 -22.96 -8.88 -1.09
N ASN A 402 -21.66 -8.57 -1.15
CA ASN A 402 -21.20 -7.21 -1.19
C ASN A 402 -21.24 -6.65 -2.62
N MET A 403 -21.96 -5.54 -2.80
CA MET A 403 -22.15 -4.94 -4.11
C MET A 403 -20.85 -4.43 -4.76
N ASN A 404 -19.91 -3.95 -3.97
CA ASN A 404 -18.62 -3.51 -4.49
C ASN A 404 -17.78 -4.69 -5.02
N SER A 405 -17.91 -5.85 -4.40
CA SER A 405 -17.20 -7.06 -4.80
C SER A 405 -17.80 -7.72 -6.05
N LEU A 406 -19.11 -7.64 -6.24
CA LEU A 406 -19.80 -8.20 -7.41
C LEU A 406 -19.30 -7.63 -8.75
N TYR A 407 -18.77 -6.40 -8.73
CA TYR A 407 -18.23 -5.73 -9.91
C TYR A 407 -16.70 -5.74 -9.99
N ASN A 408 -16.05 -6.43 -9.06
CA ASN A 408 -14.62 -6.65 -9.06
C ASN A 408 -14.32 -8.15 -9.23
N PRO A 409 -14.02 -8.60 -10.47
CA PRO A 409 -13.79 -10.01 -10.75
C PRO A 409 -12.65 -10.62 -9.93
N GLN A 410 -11.59 -9.86 -9.67
CA GLN A 410 -10.46 -10.34 -8.86
C GLN A 410 -10.89 -10.67 -7.44
N THR A 411 -11.69 -9.80 -6.82
CA THR A 411 -12.22 -10.01 -5.48
C THR A 411 -13.24 -11.15 -5.45
N LEU A 412 -14.10 -11.22 -6.46
CA LEU A 412 -15.15 -12.24 -6.56
C LEU A 412 -14.59 -13.64 -6.79
N THR A 413 -13.52 -13.76 -7.59
CA THR A 413 -12.85 -15.04 -7.91
C THR A 413 -11.80 -15.45 -6.89
N GLN A 414 -11.52 -14.62 -5.89
CA GLN A 414 -10.58 -14.94 -4.84
C GLN A 414 -11.07 -16.12 -4.01
N SER A 415 -10.47 -17.29 -4.24
CA SER A 415 -10.84 -18.53 -3.55
C SER A 415 -10.21 -18.68 -2.17
N THR A 416 -9.10 -17.98 -1.92
CA THR A 416 -8.36 -18.09 -0.66
C THR A 416 -8.08 -16.71 -0.07
N ARG A 417 -8.10 -16.61 1.26
CA ARG A 417 -7.71 -15.43 2.02
C ARG A 417 -6.70 -15.80 3.06
N THR A 418 -5.70 -14.99 3.18
CA THR A 418 -4.65 -15.15 4.18
C THR A 418 -4.68 -14.00 5.15
N SER A 419 -4.51 -14.32 6.42
CA SER A 419 -4.32 -13.35 7.49
C SER A 419 -3.08 -13.71 8.27
N SER A 420 -2.25 -12.75 8.58
CA SER A 420 -1.05 -12.97 9.38
C SER A 420 -0.84 -11.84 10.37
N VAL A 421 -0.43 -12.20 11.58
CA VAL A 421 0.08 -11.28 12.58
C VAL A 421 1.45 -11.79 12.98
N SER A 422 2.48 -10.99 12.79
CA SER A 422 3.86 -11.37 13.10
C SER A 422 4.50 -10.38 14.05
N TRP A 423 5.13 -10.93 15.06
CA TRP A 423 5.97 -10.23 16.01
C TRP A 423 7.35 -10.84 16.00
N SER A 424 8.36 -10.02 15.95
CA SER A 424 9.75 -10.48 16.04
C SER A 424 10.55 -9.58 16.97
N THR A 425 11.48 -10.19 17.72
CA THR A 425 12.45 -9.47 18.54
C THR A 425 13.80 -10.13 18.48
N THR A 426 14.85 -9.33 18.51
CA THR A 426 16.24 -9.80 18.44
C THR A 426 17.03 -9.26 19.63
N PHE A 427 17.63 -10.18 20.37
CA PHE A 427 18.54 -9.88 21.47
C PHE A 427 19.99 -9.98 20.94
N SER A 428 20.50 -8.87 20.43
CA SER A 428 21.80 -8.82 19.76
C SER A 428 22.98 -9.20 20.67
N SER A 429 22.86 -9.00 21.97
CA SER A 429 23.91 -9.35 22.97
C SER A 429 24.22 -10.84 23.03
N ILE A 430 23.21 -11.70 22.80
CA ILE A 430 23.33 -13.16 22.85
C ILE A 430 23.08 -13.81 21.50
N GLY A 431 22.78 -13.00 20.45
CA GLY A 431 22.44 -13.49 19.12
C GLY A 431 21.14 -14.29 19.04
N LEU A 432 20.20 -14.06 19.95
CA LEU A 432 18.91 -14.74 20.00
C LEU A 432 17.85 -13.91 19.27
N SER A 433 17.13 -14.54 18.36
CA SER A 433 15.96 -13.99 17.70
C SER A 433 14.73 -14.82 18.03
N LEU A 434 13.67 -14.16 18.43
CA LEU A 434 12.35 -14.75 18.66
C LEU A 434 11.40 -14.15 17.62
N SER A 435 10.65 -15.00 16.93
CA SER A 435 9.54 -14.55 16.06
C SER A 435 8.32 -15.40 16.32
N SER A 436 7.19 -14.75 16.50
CA SER A 436 5.90 -15.40 16.68
C SER A 436 4.95 -14.94 15.57
N THR A 437 4.35 -15.89 14.89
CA THR A 437 3.36 -15.61 13.85
C THR A 437 2.04 -16.30 14.18
N ALA A 438 0.95 -15.62 13.88
CA ALA A 438 -0.37 -16.20 13.82
C ALA A 438 -0.82 -16.12 12.36
N ASN A 439 -1.07 -17.25 11.73
CA ASN A 439 -1.51 -17.35 10.35
C ASN A 439 -2.90 -17.97 10.29
N LEU A 440 -3.75 -17.39 9.46
CA LEU A 440 -5.08 -17.92 9.19
C LEU A 440 -5.31 -17.91 7.68
N ASN A 441 -5.56 -19.07 7.12
CA ASN A 441 -5.91 -19.27 5.72
C ASN A 441 -7.36 -19.73 5.61
N GLN A 442 -8.16 -18.98 4.89
CA GLN A 442 -9.55 -19.33 4.59
C GLN A 442 -9.65 -19.77 3.14
N ASN A 443 -10.25 -20.93 2.91
CA ASN A 443 -10.70 -21.34 1.58
C ASN A 443 -12.20 -21.02 1.45
N MET A 444 -12.51 -20.03 0.64
CA MET A 444 -13.87 -19.52 0.46
C MET A 444 -14.76 -20.49 -0.32
N ARG A 445 -14.15 -21.37 -1.12
CA ARG A 445 -14.88 -22.36 -1.93
C ARG A 445 -15.44 -23.49 -1.06
N ASP A 446 -14.61 -24.01 -0.18
CA ASP A 446 -14.92 -25.16 0.65
C ASP A 446 -15.35 -24.78 2.08
N SER A 447 -15.37 -23.48 2.37
CA SER A 447 -15.64 -22.92 3.71
C SER A 447 -14.77 -23.56 4.79
N THR A 448 -13.48 -23.73 4.47
CA THR A 448 -12.50 -24.32 5.39
C THR A 448 -11.54 -23.26 5.90
N ILE A 449 -11.15 -23.39 7.16
CA ILE A 449 -10.18 -22.53 7.84
C ILE A 449 -9.00 -23.40 8.27
N ALA A 450 -7.82 -22.98 7.86
CA ALA A 450 -6.55 -23.46 8.40
C ALA A 450 -5.90 -22.35 9.23
N MET A 451 -5.70 -22.61 10.52
CA MET A 451 -5.09 -21.63 11.43
C MET A 451 -3.87 -22.22 12.11
N THR A 452 -2.83 -21.39 12.23
CA THR A 452 -1.62 -21.70 13.01
C THR A 452 -1.46 -20.61 14.06
N LEU A 453 -1.46 -20.99 15.35
CA LEU A 453 -1.39 -20.05 16.48
C LEU A 453 -0.93 -20.74 17.79
N PRO A 454 0.19 -20.32 18.39
CA PRO A 454 1.26 -19.56 17.78
C PRO A 454 2.14 -20.42 16.87
N ASP A 455 2.84 -19.80 15.95
CA ASP A 455 4.03 -20.35 15.32
C ASP A 455 5.23 -19.55 15.84
N LEU A 456 5.84 -20.05 16.91
CA LEU A 456 6.95 -19.42 17.60
C LEU A 456 8.27 -20.01 17.13
N ASN A 457 9.06 -19.19 16.48
CA ASN A 457 10.40 -19.53 16.06
C ASN A 457 11.43 -18.89 17.01
N ILE A 458 12.30 -19.72 17.53
CA ILE A 458 13.42 -19.36 18.41
C ILE A 458 14.69 -19.64 17.61
N SER A 459 15.48 -18.66 17.31
CA SER A 459 16.71 -18.81 16.55
C SER A 459 17.90 -18.22 17.30
N LEU A 460 18.86 -19.05 17.60
CA LEU A 460 20.15 -18.63 18.11
C LEU A 460 21.14 -18.58 16.95
N SER A 461 21.65 -17.40 16.71
CA SER A 461 22.66 -17.16 15.66
C SER A 461 23.86 -18.06 15.83
N ARG A 462 24.51 -18.36 14.71
CA ARG A 462 25.74 -19.15 14.72
C ARG A 462 26.76 -18.56 15.68
N PHE A 463 27.26 -19.38 16.60
CA PHE A 463 28.35 -19.06 17.49
C PHE A 463 29.41 -20.16 17.48
N TYR A 464 30.61 -19.84 17.95
CA TYR A 464 31.75 -20.71 17.94
C TYR A 464 32.14 -21.06 19.38
N PRO A 465 31.62 -22.18 19.93
CA PRO A 465 31.76 -22.50 21.36
C PRO A 465 33.22 -22.74 21.77
N PHE A 466 34.07 -23.17 20.84
CA PHE A 466 35.46 -23.50 21.09
C PHE A 466 36.43 -22.38 20.69
N LYS A 467 35.93 -21.22 20.28
CA LYS A 467 36.77 -20.11 19.89
C LYS A 467 37.41 -19.43 21.09
N ARG A 468 38.75 -19.31 21.09
CA ARG A 468 39.48 -18.59 22.12
C ARG A 468 39.11 -17.10 22.14
N LYS A 469 38.92 -16.52 23.34
CA LYS A 469 38.65 -15.09 23.51
C LYS A 469 39.80 -14.20 23.06
N HIS A 470 41.05 -14.67 23.24
CA HIS A 470 42.27 -13.98 22.86
C HIS A 470 43.11 -14.94 21.98
N ALA A 471 42.92 -14.87 20.68
CA ALA A 471 43.64 -15.71 19.72
C ALA A 471 44.99 -15.11 19.37
N ALA A 472 46.09 -15.77 19.78
CA ALA A 472 47.40 -15.52 19.23
C ALA A 472 47.69 -16.56 18.13
N GLY A 473 48.04 -16.14 16.94
CA GLY A 473 48.35 -17.02 15.78
C GLY A 473 47.11 -17.48 15.01
N ASN A 474 47.30 -18.47 14.14
CA ASN A 474 46.26 -18.99 13.27
C ASN A 474 45.13 -19.73 14.05
N GLU A 475 43.88 -19.61 13.56
CA GLU A 475 42.76 -20.34 14.11
C GLU A 475 42.99 -21.86 14.03
N ARG A 476 42.77 -22.54 15.13
CA ARG A 476 42.84 -24.02 15.23
C ARG A 476 41.59 -24.65 14.60
N TRP A 477 41.67 -25.89 14.19
CA TRP A 477 40.59 -26.59 13.48
C TRP A 477 39.27 -26.63 14.33
N TYR A 478 39.36 -26.80 15.64
CA TYR A 478 38.18 -26.84 16.49
C TYR A 478 37.55 -25.46 16.72
N GLU A 479 38.31 -24.37 16.52
CA GLU A 479 37.75 -23.00 16.62
C GLU A 479 36.85 -22.66 15.44
N LYS A 480 36.95 -23.40 14.34
CA LYS A 480 36.09 -23.28 13.17
C LYS A 480 34.77 -24.08 13.29
N ILE A 481 34.56 -24.77 14.41
CA ILE A 481 33.31 -25.48 14.67
C ILE A 481 32.30 -24.48 15.20
N SER A 482 31.20 -24.42 14.52
CA SER A 482 30.08 -23.52 14.86
C SER A 482 28.83 -24.31 15.23
N LEU A 483 28.09 -23.79 16.17
CA LEU A 483 26.79 -24.27 16.61
C LEU A 483 25.74 -23.20 16.35
N SER A 484 24.57 -23.60 15.93
CA SER A 484 23.37 -22.77 15.93
C SER A 484 22.19 -23.58 16.44
N TYR A 485 21.13 -22.90 16.81
CA TYR A 485 19.91 -23.56 17.29
C TYR A 485 18.70 -22.89 16.67
N THR A 486 17.75 -23.71 16.25
CA THR A 486 16.43 -23.26 15.86
C THR A 486 15.37 -24.13 16.56
N GLY A 487 14.46 -23.48 17.27
CA GLY A 487 13.29 -24.11 17.88
C GLY A 487 12.02 -23.57 17.21
N GLN A 488 11.07 -24.43 16.89
CA GLN A 488 9.78 -24.04 16.35
C GLN A 488 8.66 -24.72 17.13
N LEU A 489 7.94 -23.91 17.90
CA LEU A 489 6.71 -24.32 18.57
C LEU A 489 5.53 -23.89 17.72
N SER A 490 4.73 -24.83 17.30
CA SER A 490 3.59 -24.52 16.45
C SER A 490 2.36 -25.31 16.86
N ASN A 491 1.20 -24.65 16.79
CA ASN A 491 -0.11 -25.26 16.93
C ASN A 491 -0.94 -24.97 15.68
N SER A 492 -1.54 -25.95 15.07
CA SER A 492 -2.32 -25.76 13.85
C SER A 492 -3.60 -26.57 13.85
N ILE A 493 -4.63 -26.00 13.23
CA ILE A 493 -5.90 -26.68 12.97
C ILE A 493 -6.33 -26.43 11.52
N SER A 494 -6.96 -27.41 10.92
CA SER A 494 -7.66 -27.28 9.65
C SER A 494 -9.04 -27.87 9.80
N THR A 495 -10.07 -27.02 9.73
CA THR A 495 -11.46 -27.43 9.98
C THR A 495 -12.43 -26.57 9.18
N LYS A 496 -13.71 -26.89 9.23
CA LYS A 496 -14.75 -26.05 8.63
C LYS A 496 -15.04 -24.82 9.48
N GLU A 497 -15.49 -23.74 8.82
CA GLU A 497 -15.75 -22.43 9.44
C GLU A 497 -16.75 -22.54 10.62
N ASP A 498 -17.76 -23.38 10.49
CA ASP A 498 -18.78 -23.63 11.53
C ASP A 498 -18.23 -24.36 12.76
N LYS A 499 -17.27 -25.26 12.58
CA LYS A 499 -16.66 -26.07 13.65
C LYS A 499 -15.49 -25.38 14.33
N PHE A 500 -14.88 -24.41 13.67
CA PHE A 500 -13.67 -23.75 14.17
C PHE A 500 -13.84 -23.16 15.57
N MET A 501 -14.98 -22.53 15.83
CA MET A 501 -15.28 -21.89 17.13
C MET A 501 -15.55 -22.86 18.27
N HIS A 502 -15.77 -24.13 17.98
CA HIS A 502 -16.06 -25.18 18.95
C HIS A 502 -14.88 -26.15 19.12
N SER A 503 -13.75 -25.86 18.46
CA SER A 503 -12.57 -26.71 18.49
C SER A 503 -11.90 -26.70 19.89
N ASN A 504 -11.41 -27.86 20.30
CA ASN A 504 -10.65 -28.02 21.52
C ASN A 504 -9.15 -27.96 21.22
N LEU A 505 -8.43 -27.07 21.89
CA LEU A 505 -6.99 -26.80 21.68
C LEU A 505 -6.09 -28.04 21.87
N VAL A 506 -6.53 -29.04 22.64
CA VAL A 506 -5.74 -30.25 22.90
C VAL A 506 -6.13 -31.39 21.96
N LYS A 507 -7.44 -31.56 21.68
CA LYS A 507 -7.95 -32.69 20.90
C LYS A 507 -7.96 -32.45 19.41
N ASP A 508 -8.33 -31.24 18.98
CA ASP A 508 -8.57 -30.92 17.57
C ASP A 508 -7.39 -30.22 16.92
N TRP A 509 -6.49 -29.62 17.71
CA TRP A 509 -5.32 -28.94 17.24
C TRP A 509 -4.11 -29.86 17.22
N ARG A 510 -3.31 -29.74 16.16
CA ARG A 510 -2.00 -30.41 16.10
C ARG A 510 -0.97 -29.53 16.78
N ASN A 511 -0.39 -30.05 17.85
CA ASN A 511 0.60 -29.35 18.65
C ASN A 511 1.97 -30.01 18.46
N GLY A 512 3.01 -29.22 18.35
CA GLY A 512 4.36 -29.75 18.25
C GLY A 512 5.42 -28.71 18.53
N PHE A 513 6.56 -29.19 19.03
CA PHE A 513 7.77 -28.39 19.21
C PHE A 513 8.95 -29.12 18.57
N GLN A 514 9.58 -28.49 17.59
CA GLN A 514 10.74 -29.04 16.90
C GLN A 514 11.98 -28.25 17.30
N HIS A 515 13.04 -28.96 17.66
CA HIS A 515 14.38 -28.45 17.88
C HIS A 515 15.30 -28.92 16.76
N ASN A 516 16.10 -28.00 16.23
CA ASN A 516 17.11 -28.32 15.25
C ASN A 516 18.45 -27.72 15.67
N ILE A 517 19.45 -28.56 15.80
CA ILE A 517 20.77 -28.24 16.35
C ILE A 517 21.83 -28.66 15.31
N PRO A 518 22.16 -27.84 14.32
CA PRO A 518 23.24 -28.11 13.39
C PRO A 518 24.61 -27.73 14.01
N LEU A 519 25.50 -28.67 14.00
CA LEU A 519 26.91 -28.48 14.30
C LEU A 519 27.67 -28.52 12.97
N SER A 520 28.37 -27.46 12.61
CA SER A 520 29.06 -27.37 11.33
C SER A 520 30.48 -26.85 11.46
N GLY A 521 31.40 -27.43 10.67
CA GLY A 521 32.76 -26.94 10.52
C GLY A 521 33.00 -26.41 9.11
N SER A 522 33.97 -25.53 8.95
CA SER A 522 34.40 -25.06 7.63
C SER A 522 35.92 -25.07 7.60
N PHE A 523 36.49 -25.96 6.75
CA PHE A 523 37.92 -26.17 6.61
C PHE A 523 38.34 -25.98 5.17
N THR A 524 39.51 -25.41 4.96
CA THR A 524 40.13 -25.36 3.63
C THR A 524 41.36 -26.28 3.67
N LEU A 525 41.27 -27.36 2.93
CA LEU A 525 42.40 -28.31 2.78
C LEU A 525 43.20 -27.91 1.54
N PHE A 526 44.54 -28.05 1.64
CA PHE A 526 45.46 -27.75 0.56
C PHE A 526 45.32 -26.36 -0.07
N ASN A 527 44.71 -25.41 0.65
CA ASN A 527 44.34 -24.04 0.22
C ASN A 527 43.29 -23.93 -0.91
N TYR A 528 42.78 -25.04 -1.43
CA TYR A 528 41.88 -25.04 -2.58
C TYR A 528 40.58 -25.80 -2.35
N LEU A 529 40.59 -26.82 -1.49
CA LEU A 529 39.44 -27.66 -1.24
C LEU A 529 38.71 -27.23 0.04
N ASN A 530 37.55 -26.69 -0.11
CA ASN A 530 36.67 -26.36 1.00
C ASN A 530 35.89 -27.61 1.44
N VAL A 531 36.04 -27.98 2.69
CA VAL A 531 35.41 -29.14 3.31
C VAL A 531 34.53 -28.65 4.47
N ASN A 532 33.23 -28.92 4.39
CA ASN A 532 32.23 -28.49 5.35
C ASN A 532 31.50 -29.72 5.93
N PRO A 533 32.02 -30.33 7.01
CA PRO A 533 31.26 -31.32 7.74
C PRO A 533 30.10 -30.67 8.51
N THR A 534 28.97 -31.35 8.53
CA THR A 534 27.78 -30.92 9.27
C THR A 534 27.15 -32.14 9.94
N PHE A 535 26.84 -31.99 11.22
CA PHE A 535 26.04 -32.93 11.98
C PHE A 535 24.77 -32.22 12.39
N SER A 536 23.60 -32.70 12.00
CA SER A 536 22.33 -32.13 12.30
C SER A 536 21.54 -33.05 13.21
N PHE A 537 21.17 -32.54 14.37
CA PHE A 537 20.28 -33.22 15.31
C PHE A 537 18.94 -32.51 15.31
N THR A 538 17.87 -33.27 15.09
CA THR A 538 16.50 -32.78 15.11
C THR A 538 15.69 -33.58 16.12
N ASP A 539 14.99 -32.88 16.99
CA ASP A 539 14.11 -33.42 18.00
C ASP A 539 12.70 -32.84 17.86
N ARG A 540 11.68 -33.69 17.95
CA ARG A 540 10.28 -33.32 17.77
C ARG A 540 9.49 -33.80 18.98
N MET A 541 8.83 -32.90 19.63
CA MET A 541 7.98 -33.15 20.79
C MET A 541 6.52 -33.01 20.37
N TYR A 542 5.74 -34.03 20.72
CA TYR A 542 4.31 -34.10 20.41
C TYR A 542 3.49 -34.27 21.68
N THR A 543 2.27 -33.79 21.67
CA THR A 543 1.33 -33.92 22.81
C THR A 543 0.42 -35.12 22.67
N ASN A 544 0.48 -35.84 21.56
CA ASN A 544 -0.30 -37.04 21.30
C ASN A 544 0.41 -37.96 20.31
N LYS A 545 -0.02 -39.25 20.35
CA LYS A 545 0.26 -40.24 19.33
C LYS A 545 -1.02 -40.98 19.00
N ILE A 546 -1.10 -41.55 17.80
CA ILE A 546 -2.27 -42.30 17.32
C ILE A 546 -1.87 -43.74 17.04
N ASP A 547 -2.30 -44.65 17.88
CA ASP A 547 -2.15 -46.06 17.64
C ASP A 547 -3.32 -46.57 16.80
N ARG A 548 -3.03 -47.41 15.80
CA ARG A 548 -4.02 -47.93 14.84
C ARG A 548 -4.12 -49.44 14.97
N SER A 549 -5.36 -49.94 14.88
CA SER A 549 -5.71 -51.34 14.87
C SER A 549 -6.81 -51.60 13.85
N TRP A 550 -6.96 -52.84 13.43
CA TRP A 550 -8.02 -53.24 12.54
C TRP A 550 -9.12 -53.97 13.33
N ASP A 551 -10.32 -53.49 13.25
CA ASP A 551 -11.48 -54.16 13.81
C ASP A 551 -12.11 -55.08 12.70
N THR A 552 -11.96 -56.37 12.91
CA THR A 552 -12.50 -57.37 11.96
C THR A 552 -14.03 -57.46 11.93
N ALA A 553 -14.69 -57.04 13.02
CA ALA A 553 -16.15 -57.05 13.09
C ALA A 553 -16.79 -55.92 12.26
N THR A 554 -16.21 -54.72 12.32
CA THR A 554 -16.70 -53.54 11.56
C THR A 554 -15.97 -53.34 10.23
N GLN A 555 -14.93 -54.12 9.93
CA GLN A 555 -14.06 -53.95 8.76
C GLN A 555 -13.54 -52.55 8.61
N LYS A 556 -13.16 -51.92 9.75
CA LYS A 556 -12.68 -50.55 9.79
C LYS A 556 -11.39 -50.42 10.59
N GLU A 557 -10.61 -49.42 10.23
CA GLU A 557 -9.47 -49.00 11.00
C GLU A 557 -9.94 -48.22 12.25
N VAL A 558 -9.48 -48.64 13.41
CA VAL A 558 -9.73 -48.01 14.69
C VAL A 558 -8.50 -47.23 15.07
N CYS A 559 -8.67 -45.98 15.37
CA CYS A 559 -7.61 -45.05 15.80
C CYS A 559 -7.80 -44.73 17.29
N ASP A 560 -6.81 -45.08 18.11
CA ASP A 560 -6.77 -44.74 19.53
C ASP A 560 -5.72 -43.62 19.74
N THR A 561 -6.17 -42.52 20.33
CA THR A 561 -5.32 -41.34 20.55
C THR A 561 -4.87 -41.30 22.00
N THR A 562 -3.60 -41.52 22.23
CA THR A 562 -2.97 -41.42 23.56
C THR A 562 -2.39 -40.00 23.72
N TYR A 563 -2.91 -39.27 24.69
CA TYR A 563 -2.41 -37.94 25.06
C TYR A 563 -1.26 -38.04 26.07
N GLY A 564 -0.22 -37.24 25.86
CA GLY A 564 0.96 -37.23 26.72
C GLY A 564 2.15 -36.62 25.98
N PHE A 565 3.27 -36.55 26.68
CA PHE A 565 4.51 -36.07 26.07
C PHE A 565 5.19 -37.20 25.33
N HIS A 566 5.43 -36.98 24.03
CA HIS A 566 6.11 -37.95 23.17
C HIS A 566 7.24 -37.25 22.43
N ASN A 567 8.39 -37.93 22.36
CA ASN A 567 9.60 -37.41 21.74
C ASN A 567 10.02 -38.29 20.54
N VAL A 568 10.35 -37.64 19.43
CA VAL A 568 10.78 -38.27 18.18
C VAL A 568 12.02 -37.55 17.67
N TYR A 569 13.18 -38.14 17.79
CA TYR A 569 14.43 -37.54 17.34
C TYR A 569 15.05 -38.26 16.13
N ASN A 570 15.81 -37.52 15.39
CA ASN A 570 16.68 -38.08 14.33
C ASN A 570 17.97 -37.24 14.21
N TRP A 571 18.95 -37.86 13.61
CA TRP A 571 20.18 -37.17 13.29
C TRP A 571 20.70 -37.55 11.90
N SER A 572 21.48 -36.68 11.29
CA SER A 572 22.19 -36.92 10.05
C SER A 572 23.58 -36.30 10.10
N ALA A 573 24.52 -36.97 9.45
CA ALA A 573 25.87 -36.47 9.26
C ALA A 573 26.12 -36.25 7.77
N SER A 574 26.73 -35.14 7.41
CA SER A 574 27.08 -34.85 6.02
C SER A 574 28.44 -34.16 5.92
N ILE A 575 29.11 -34.38 4.81
CA ILE A 575 30.35 -33.71 4.45
C ILE A 575 30.18 -33.18 3.04
N SER A 576 30.34 -31.89 2.87
CA SER A 576 30.33 -31.25 1.55
C SER A 576 31.70 -30.72 1.19
N MET A 577 32.18 -31.06 -0.01
CA MET A 577 33.46 -30.66 -0.54
C MET A 577 33.26 -29.87 -1.81
N SER A 578 33.93 -28.73 -1.92
CA SER A 578 33.82 -27.86 -3.09
C SER A 578 35.15 -27.19 -3.39
N THR A 579 35.45 -27.02 -4.67
CA THR A 579 36.62 -26.26 -5.12
C THR A 579 36.22 -25.37 -6.30
N LYS A 580 37.08 -24.39 -6.61
CA LYS A 580 36.91 -23.55 -7.80
C LYS A 580 38.10 -23.77 -8.72
N MET A 581 37.81 -24.20 -9.93
CA MET A 581 38.80 -24.39 -11.00
C MET A 581 38.64 -23.24 -12.01
N TYR A 582 39.75 -22.66 -12.41
CA TYR A 582 39.76 -21.53 -13.35
C TYR A 582 40.50 -21.96 -14.62
N GLY A 583 39.77 -21.92 -15.75
CA GLY A 583 40.36 -22.03 -17.08
C GLY A 583 40.43 -20.63 -17.71
N PHE A 584 41.61 -20.30 -18.22
CA PHE A 584 41.83 -19.09 -19.00
C PHE A 584 42.25 -19.47 -20.41
N TRP A 585 41.51 -18.95 -21.38
CA TRP A 585 41.85 -19.18 -22.78
C TRP A 585 41.94 -17.84 -23.49
N VAL A 586 43.03 -17.62 -24.21
CA VAL A 586 43.26 -16.47 -25.09
C VAL A 586 43.01 -16.90 -26.51
N PRO A 587 41.92 -16.48 -27.17
CA PRO A 587 41.64 -16.86 -28.54
C PRO A 587 42.73 -16.39 -29.51
N SER A 588 42.96 -17.19 -30.56
CA SER A 588 43.93 -16.84 -31.59
C SER A 588 43.57 -15.53 -32.29
N ARG A 589 44.43 -14.54 -32.24
CA ARG A 589 44.26 -13.26 -32.91
C ARG A 589 44.05 -13.37 -34.43
N LYS A 590 44.58 -14.43 -35.05
CA LYS A 590 44.39 -14.69 -36.48
C LYS A 590 42.95 -15.01 -36.85
N ILE A 591 42.16 -15.59 -35.92
CA ILE A 591 40.79 -16.01 -36.19
C ILE A 591 39.77 -14.97 -35.64
N PHE A 592 40.02 -14.43 -34.45
CA PHE A 592 39.09 -13.59 -33.73
C PHE A 592 39.48 -12.11 -33.67
N GLY A 593 40.63 -11.74 -34.27
CA GLY A 593 41.19 -10.40 -34.20
C GLY A 593 41.55 -9.99 -32.78
N ASP A 594 41.74 -8.69 -32.54
CA ASP A 594 42.05 -8.13 -31.20
C ASP A 594 40.82 -7.87 -30.34
N LYS A 595 39.63 -8.22 -30.84
CA LYS A 595 38.40 -7.89 -30.17
C LYS A 595 38.14 -8.70 -28.89
N ILE A 596 38.50 -10.00 -28.87
CA ILE A 596 38.39 -10.90 -27.72
C ILE A 596 39.76 -11.05 -27.07
N GLN A 597 39.87 -10.55 -25.84
CA GLN A 597 41.14 -10.54 -25.12
C GLN A 597 41.38 -11.82 -24.31
N ALA A 598 40.33 -12.34 -23.67
CA ALA A 598 40.39 -13.56 -22.88
C ALA A 598 38.98 -14.13 -22.63
N ILE A 599 38.94 -15.44 -22.51
CA ILE A 599 37.76 -16.17 -22.03
C ILE A 599 38.14 -16.84 -20.72
N ARG A 600 37.32 -16.62 -19.70
CA ARG A 600 37.47 -17.24 -18.38
C ARG A 600 36.34 -18.25 -18.18
N HIS A 601 36.71 -19.50 -17.92
CA HIS A 601 35.80 -20.54 -17.50
C HIS A 601 36.01 -20.83 -16.03
N VAL A 602 34.96 -20.73 -15.23
CA VAL A 602 35.00 -21.08 -13.80
C VAL A 602 34.15 -22.31 -13.61
N ILE A 603 34.76 -23.38 -13.16
CA ILE A 603 34.10 -24.64 -12.84
C ILE A 603 34.11 -24.81 -11.34
N THR A 604 32.95 -25.00 -10.74
CA THR A 604 32.80 -25.24 -9.30
C THR A 604 32.17 -26.64 -9.08
N PRO A 605 32.97 -27.70 -9.01
CA PRO A 605 32.49 -29.00 -8.61
C PRO A 605 32.20 -29.02 -7.11
N THR A 606 31.09 -29.67 -6.76
CA THR A 606 30.66 -29.90 -5.39
C THR A 606 30.35 -31.39 -5.25
N VAL A 607 30.90 -32.03 -4.27
CA VAL A 607 30.57 -33.40 -3.89
C VAL A 607 30.16 -33.40 -2.44
N SER A 608 28.98 -33.95 -2.14
CA SER A 608 28.55 -34.07 -0.77
C SER A 608 28.09 -35.49 -0.46
N PHE A 609 28.51 -35.99 0.68
CA PHE A 609 28.05 -37.26 1.24
C PHE A 609 27.17 -36.97 2.45
N SER A 610 26.00 -37.60 2.51
CA SER A 610 25.12 -37.53 3.67
C SER A 610 24.67 -38.92 4.11
N TYR A 611 24.65 -39.10 5.42
CA TYR A 611 24.29 -40.37 6.06
C TYR A 611 23.25 -40.12 7.14
N ALA A 612 22.23 -40.98 7.20
CA ALA A 612 21.31 -41.07 8.33
C ALA A 612 20.99 -42.55 8.58
N PRO A 613 20.94 -42.99 9.85
CA PRO A 613 20.59 -44.36 10.21
C PRO A 613 19.11 -44.65 9.92
N ASP A 614 18.77 -45.94 9.98
CA ASP A 614 17.39 -46.37 9.84
C ASP A 614 16.56 -46.07 11.13
N PHE A 615 15.75 -45.04 11.08
CA PHE A 615 14.81 -44.68 12.14
C PHE A 615 13.50 -45.48 12.09
N GLY A 616 13.33 -46.32 11.09
CA GLY A 616 12.27 -47.32 11.02
C GLY A 616 12.50 -48.59 11.88
N ALA A 617 13.73 -48.74 12.40
CA ALA A 617 14.09 -49.86 13.25
C ALA A 617 13.23 -49.90 14.53
N SER A 618 12.80 -51.09 14.94
CA SER A 618 11.86 -51.32 16.06
C SER A 618 12.31 -50.69 17.39
N ARG A 619 13.64 -50.54 17.61
CA ARG A 619 14.21 -49.89 18.81
C ARG A 619 13.78 -48.44 19.01
N TYR A 620 13.37 -47.73 17.93
CA TYR A 620 12.93 -46.35 18.03
C TYR A 620 11.44 -46.22 18.31
N GLY A 621 10.65 -47.25 17.97
CA GLY A 621 9.19 -47.27 18.18
C GLY A 621 8.40 -46.27 17.34
N TYR A 622 9.06 -45.66 16.30
CA TYR A 622 8.43 -44.66 15.44
C TYR A 622 7.54 -45.25 14.37
N TRP A 623 7.71 -46.53 14.08
CA TRP A 623 6.95 -47.28 13.09
C TRP A 623 6.42 -48.54 13.70
N LYS A 624 5.15 -48.89 13.41
CA LYS A 624 4.43 -50.04 13.89
C LYS A 624 3.71 -50.71 12.73
N THR A 625 3.27 -51.94 12.93
CA THR A 625 2.45 -52.73 11.98
C THR A 625 1.19 -53.21 12.67
N TYR A 626 0.09 -53.28 11.91
CA TYR A 626 -1.07 -54.03 12.31
C TYR A 626 -1.53 -54.95 11.17
N GLN A 627 -2.25 -56.03 11.51
CA GLN A 627 -2.84 -56.96 10.55
C GLN A 627 -4.18 -56.43 10.10
N LYS A 628 -4.37 -56.30 8.78
CA LYS A 628 -5.62 -55.92 8.15
C LYS A 628 -6.17 -57.18 7.44
N THR A 629 -7.38 -57.60 7.79
CA THR A 629 -8.10 -58.69 7.12
C THR A 629 -9.18 -58.07 6.23
N ASP A 630 -9.15 -58.38 4.95
CA ASP A 630 -10.16 -57.90 4.00
C ASP A 630 -11.46 -58.77 4.10
N ALA A 631 -12.51 -58.38 3.35
CA ALA A 631 -13.79 -59.12 3.31
C ALA A 631 -13.66 -60.54 2.79
N ASP A 632 -12.61 -60.84 2.04
CA ASP A 632 -12.32 -62.19 1.46
C ASP A 632 -11.44 -63.02 2.38
N GLY A 633 -11.10 -62.55 3.58
CA GLY A 633 -10.29 -63.26 4.56
C GLY A 633 -8.76 -63.15 4.35
N ASN A 634 -8.29 -62.38 3.38
CA ASN A 634 -6.85 -62.21 3.13
C ASN A 634 -6.26 -61.27 4.19
N VAL A 635 -5.15 -61.71 4.79
CA VAL A 635 -4.43 -60.94 5.80
C VAL A 635 -3.28 -60.19 5.17
N SER A 636 -3.28 -58.88 5.32
CA SER A 636 -2.18 -58.00 4.92
C SER A 636 -1.61 -57.27 6.13
N LEU A 637 -0.28 -57.06 6.14
CA LEU A 637 0.38 -56.21 7.14
C LEU A 637 0.43 -54.76 6.67
N VAL A 638 -0.22 -53.90 7.45
CA VAL A 638 -0.21 -52.46 7.19
C VAL A 638 0.78 -51.79 8.13
N GLU A 639 1.74 -51.10 7.54
CA GLU A 639 2.70 -50.30 8.30
C GLU A 639 2.22 -48.86 8.50
N TYR A 640 2.38 -48.35 9.69
CA TYR A 640 2.03 -46.98 10.00
C TYR A 640 2.98 -46.39 11.04
N SER A 641 2.98 -45.07 11.15
CA SER A 641 3.62 -44.39 12.27
C SER A 641 2.56 -43.77 13.18
N PRO A 642 2.63 -44.00 14.52
CA PRO A 642 1.78 -43.32 15.50
C PRO A 642 1.89 -41.79 15.43
N PHE A 643 2.97 -41.26 14.86
CA PHE A 643 3.29 -39.83 14.74
C PHE A 643 3.07 -39.29 13.33
N SER A 644 2.51 -40.06 12.39
CA SER A 644 2.30 -39.66 11.00
C SER A 644 1.44 -38.41 10.83
N GLN A 645 0.50 -38.18 11.74
CA GLN A 645 -0.33 -37.00 11.78
C GLN A 645 0.26 -35.85 12.62
N GLY A 646 1.43 -36.06 13.24
CA GLY A 646 2.13 -35.01 13.97
C GLY A 646 2.55 -33.85 13.05
N LEU A 647 2.61 -32.65 13.61
CA LEU A 647 2.84 -31.42 12.83
C LEU A 647 4.14 -31.44 12.03
N TYR A 648 5.20 -32.02 12.59
CA TYR A 648 6.53 -32.11 11.99
C TYR A 648 6.85 -33.48 11.39
N GLY A 649 5.86 -34.35 11.33
CA GLY A 649 6.03 -35.69 10.76
C GLY A 649 6.95 -36.60 11.58
N VAL A 650 7.40 -37.65 10.94
CA VAL A 650 8.25 -38.69 11.53
C VAL A 650 9.47 -38.92 10.66
N PRO A 651 10.63 -39.28 11.22
CA PRO A 651 11.79 -39.66 10.43
C PRO A 651 11.49 -40.80 9.46
N GLY A 652 12.05 -40.74 8.27
CA GLY A 652 11.85 -41.78 7.25
C GLY A 652 12.41 -43.12 7.69
N ARG A 653 11.88 -44.17 7.10
CA ARG A 653 12.39 -45.55 7.23
C ARG A 653 13.57 -45.77 6.30
N GLY A 654 14.39 -46.73 6.67
CA GLY A 654 15.55 -47.13 5.89
C GLY A 654 16.79 -46.29 6.19
N ARG A 655 17.91 -46.91 6.06
CA ARG A 655 19.19 -46.22 6.11
C ARG A 655 19.30 -45.35 4.87
N THR A 656 19.77 -44.13 5.02
CA THR A 656 20.09 -43.28 3.90
C THR A 656 21.57 -43.01 3.80
N GLY A 657 22.10 -43.14 2.61
CA GLY A 657 23.48 -42.80 2.28
C GLY A 657 23.51 -42.19 0.89
N ASN A 658 23.54 -40.86 0.81
CA ASN A 658 23.48 -40.17 -0.48
C ASN A 658 24.79 -39.48 -0.79
N ILE A 659 25.36 -39.73 -2.00
CA ILE A 659 26.43 -38.95 -2.59
C ILE A 659 25.77 -38.00 -3.61
N SER A 660 25.92 -36.70 -3.42
CA SER A 660 25.38 -35.71 -4.37
C SER A 660 26.53 -35.06 -5.11
N PHE A 661 26.37 -34.97 -6.42
CA PHE A 661 27.31 -34.35 -7.34
C PHE A 661 26.67 -33.07 -7.88
N GLY A 662 27.39 -31.97 -7.76
CA GLY A 662 27.00 -30.70 -8.34
C GLY A 662 28.14 -30.14 -9.19
N LEU A 663 27.84 -29.59 -10.33
CA LEU A 663 28.78 -28.92 -11.20
C LEU A 663 28.16 -27.58 -11.63
N SER A 664 28.75 -26.49 -11.20
CA SER A 664 28.37 -25.16 -11.66
C SER A 664 29.46 -24.59 -12.56
N ASN A 665 29.03 -24.14 -13.75
CA ASN A 665 29.95 -23.59 -14.77
C ASN A 665 29.54 -22.16 -15.05
N ASN A 666 30.52 -21.26 -15.06
CA ASN A 666 30.36 -19.86 -15.47
C ASN A 666 31.39 -19.57 -16.58
N LEU A 667 30.94 -19.02 -17.71
CA LEU A 667 31.79 -18.68 -18.85
C LEU A 667 31.64 -17.18 -19.17
N GLU A 668 32.77 -16.51 -19.07
CA GLU A 668 32.86 -15.05 -19.27
C GLU A 668 33.92 -14.71 -20.30
N MET A 669 33.66 -13.66 -21.06
CA MET A 669 34.55 -13.18 -22.10
C MET A 669 34.90 -11.71 -21.83
N LYS A 670 36.17 -11.37 -21.96
CA LYS A 670 36.69 -10.01 -21.91
C LYS A 670 36.92 -9.50 -23.33
N VAL A 671 36.20 -8.45 -23.70
CA VAL A 671 36.31 -7.84 -25.04
C VAL A 671 36.82 -6.41 -24.96
N LYS A 672 37.54 -5.97 -25.97
CA LYS A 672 37.97 -4.60 -26.13
C LYS A 672 36.74 -3.71 -26.42
N SER A 673 36.60 -2.59 -25.75
CA SER A 673 35.46 -1.68 -25.89
C SER A 673 35.92 -0.24 -25.70
N ASP A 674 35.81 0.55 -26.74
CA ASP A 674 36.12 1.99 -26.72
C ASP A 674 35.11 2.84 -25.93
N LYS A 675 33.96 2.23 -25.57
CA LYS A 675 32.89 2.87 -24.80
C LYS A 675 33.05 2.72 -23.29
N ASP A 676 34.04 1.95 -22.83
CA ASP A 676 34.27 1.70 -21.39
C ASP A 676 35.49 2.47 -20.91
N SER A 677 35.44 3.05 -19.75
CA SER A 677 36.53 3.83 -19.15
C SER A 677 37.87 3.03 -18.97
N THR A 678 37.72 1.70 -18.90
CA THR A 678 38.89 0.78 -18.77
C THR A 678 39.37 0.23 -20.11
N GLY A 679 38.79 0.65 -21.24
CA GLY A 679 39.06 0.12 -22.57
C GLY A 679 38.63 -1.32 -22.80
N MET A 680 38.00 -1.96 -21.79
CA MET A 680 37.63 -3.37 -21.81
C MET A 680 36.29 -3.64 -21.17
N LYS A 681 35.46 -4.45 -21.83
CA LYS A 681 34.15 -4.86 -21.34
C LYS A 681 34.10 -6.35 -21.03
N LYS A 682 33.51 -6.69 -19.89
CA LYS A 682 33.22 -8.06 -19.50
C LYS A 682 31.84 -8.48 -20.01
N ILE A 683 31.75 -9.58 -20.71
CA ILE A 683 30.52 -10.18 -21.22
C ILE A 683 30.36 -11.57 -20.65
N SER A 684 29.27 -11.89 -20.00
CA SER A 684 28.92 -13.23 -19.57
C SER A 684 28.32 -13.97 -20.76
N LEU A 685 28.94 -15.07 -21.17
CA LEU A 685 28.43 -15.97 -22.19
C LEU A 685 27.44 -16.97 -21.59
N ILE A 686 27.87 -17.60 -20.49
CA ILE A 686 27.05 -18.48 -19.67
C ILE A 686 27.17 -17.96 -18.25
N ASP A 687 26.07 -17.37 -17.73
CA ASP A 687 26.07 -16.84 -16.36
C ASP A 687 26.10 -17.98 -15.36
N GLU A 688 25.34 -19.04 -15.63
CA GLU A 688 25.34 -20.27 -14.85
C GLU A 688 24.87 -21.45 -15.71
N LEU A 689 25.63 -22.56 -15.68
CA LEU A 689 25.19 -23.87 -16.11
C LEU A 689 25.38 -24.82 -14.94
N GLY A 690 24.30 -25.12 -14.25
CA GLY A 690 24.29 -26.04 -13.11
C GLY A 690 23.86 -27.45 -13.55
N LEU A 691 24.59 -28.44 -13.10
CA LEU A 691 24.23 -29.86 -13.24
C LEU A 691 24.21 -30.47 -11.84
N ARG A 692 23.16 -31.20 -11.49
CA ARG A 692 23.02 -31.84 -10.18
C ARG A 692 22.45 -33.22 -10.32
N MET A 693 23.01 -34.15 -9.59
CA MET A 693 22.67 -35.55 -9.55
C MET A 693 23.06 -36.15 -8.20
N SER A 694 22.36 -37.17 -7.75
CA SER A 694 22.75 -37.90 -6.54
C SER A 694 22.70 -39.41 -6.73
N TYR A 695 23.51 -40.11 -5.93
CA TYR A 695 23.56 -41.55 -5.84
C TYR A 695 23.19 -42.00 -4.44
N ASN A 696 22.09 -42.72 -4.31
CA ASN A 696 21.60 -43.30 -3.05
C ASN A 696 22.20 -44.70 -2.86
N MET A 697 23.18 -44.84 -1.97
CA MET A 697 23.83 -46.09 -1.64
C MET A 697 22.90 -47.13 -0.98
N ALA A 698 21.77 -46.69 -0.50
CA ALA A 698 20.81 -47.56 0.19
C ALA A 698 19.79 -48.19 -0.79
N ASP A 699 19.62 -47.61 -1.95
CA ASP A 699 18.76 -48.15 -2.99
C ASP A 699 19.56 -49.04 -3.92
N LYS A 700 19.25 -50.31 -3.93
CA LYS A 700 19.98 -51.30 -4.75
C LYS A 700 19.48 -51.36 -6.19
N GLU A 701 18.24 -51.00 -6.45
CA GLU A 701 17.61 -51.11 -7.76
C GLU A 701 17.82 -49.84 -8.61
N ARG A 702 17.59 -48.68 -7.98
CA ARG A 702 17.62 -47.38 -8.66
C ARG A 702 18.40 -46.35 -7.88
N PRO A 703 19.73 -46.52 -7.71
CA PRO A 703 20.49 -45.66 -6.85
C PRO A 703 20.68 -44.23 -7.37
N TRP A 704 20.60 -43.98 -8.67
CA TRP A 704 20.80 -42.67 -9.26
C TRP A 704 19.52 -41.84 -9.28
N SER A 705 19.61 -40.60 -8.87
CA SER A 705 18.53 -39.62 -9.07
C SER A 705 18.47 -39.13 -10.52
N ASP A 706 17.39 -38.44 -10.88
CA ASP A 706 17.32 -37.73 -12.14
C ASP A 706 18.36 -36.61 -12.19
N LEU A 707 18.89 -36.34 -13.39
CA LEU A 707 19.82 -35.25 -13.66
C LEU A 707 19.06 -33.94 -13.83
N SER A 708 19.27 -33.01 -12.92
CA SER A 708 18.74 -31.64 -13.03
C SER A 708 19.77 -30.73 -13.69
N MET A 709 19.33 -29.95 -14.65
CA MET A 709 20.15 -28.98 -15.38
C MET A 709 19.49 -27.60 -15.31
N ASP A 710 20.25 -26.58 -14.90
CA ASP A 710 19.84 -25.20 -14.86
C ASP A 710 20.76 -24.39 -15.76
N ILE A 711 20.18 -23.62 -16.70
CA ILE A 711 20.95 -22.75 -17.60
C ILE A 711 20.44 -21.33 -17.42
N ARG A 712 21.38 -20.40 -17.17
CA ARG A 712 21.12 -18.97 -17.13
C ARG A 712 22.05 -18.25 -18.10
N LEU A 713 21.44 -17.58 -19.09
CA LEU A 713 22.16 -16.82 -20.12
C LEU A 713 21.74 -15.34 -20.04
N LYS A 714 22.69 -14.44 -20.03
CA LYS A 714 22.47 -12.99 -20.15
C LYS A 714 22.66 -12.57 -21.61
N TRP A 715 21.59 -12.54 -22.39
CA TRP A 715 21.69 -12.24 -23.82
C TRP A 715 21.81 -10.75 -24.12
N TRP A 716 21.17 -9.88 -23.30
CA TRP A 716 21.26 -8.41 -23.38
C TRP A 716 21.36 -7.80 -21.98
N LYS A 717 21.64 -6.49 -21.91
CA LYS A 717 21.77 -5.77 -20.62
C LYS A 717 20.59 -5.99 -19.67
N ASN A 718 19.38 -6.26 -20.20
CA ASN A 718 18.14 -6.37 -19.43
C ASN A 718 17.35 -7.67 -19.71
N TYR A 719 17.95 -8.66 -20.38
CA TYR A 719 17.27 -9.92 -20.64
C TYR A 719 18.10 -11.11 -20.18
N THR A 720 17.54 -11.84 -19.23
CA THR A 720 18.12 -13.07 -18.70
C THR A 720 17.22 -14.25 -19.11
N PHE A 721 17.79 -15.18 -19.85
CA PHE A 721 17.13 -16.42 -20.22
C PHE A 721 17.47 -17.47 -19.17
N ASN A 722 16.44 -18.02 -18.48
CA ASN A 722 16.56 -19.08 -17.51
C ASN A 722 15.87 -20.33 -18.03
N MET A 723 16.54 -21.46 -18.07
CA MET A 723 15.95 -22.74 -18.43
C MET A 723 16.32 -23.78 -17.39
N ALA A 724 15.32 -24.46 -16.85
CA ALA A 724 15.48 -25.64 -16.02
C ALA A 724 15.01 -26.86 -16.81
N ALA A 725 15.80 -27.92 -16.79
CA ALA A 725 15.47 -29.17 -17.44
C ALA A 725 15.78 -30.35 -16.52
N VAL A 726 14.95 -31.36 -16.55
CA VAL A 726 15.13 -32.60 -15.79
C VAL A 726 15.24 -33.78 -16.78
N PHE A 727 16.27 -34.58 -16.59
CA PHE A 727 16.50 -35.75 -17.38
C PHE A 727 16.41 -36.99 -16.49
N ALA A 728 15.42 -37.83 -16.74
CA ALA A 728 15.29 -39.10 -16.02
C ALA A 728 16.42 -40.04 -16.36
N THR A 729 16.99 -40.62 -15.34
CA THR A 729 18.14 -41.50 -15.42
C THR A 729 17.77 -42.88 -15.90
N TYR A 730 16.59 -43.40 -15.53
CA TYR A 730 16.13 -44.72 -15.83
C TYR A 730 15.21 -44.78 -17.03
N ALA A 731 15.42 -45.82 -17.87
CA ALA A 731 14.64 -46.08 -19.05
C ALA A 731 13.27 -46.69 -18.71
N TYR A 732 12.29 -46.51 -19.57
CA TYR A 732 11.06 -47.28 -19.52
C TYR A 732 11.33 -48.73 -19.97
N GLU A 733 10.64 -49.65 -19.32
CA GLU A 733 10.57 -51.08 -19.64
C GLU A 733 9.11 -51.48 -19.70
N LEU A 734 8.82 -52.62 -20.32
CA LEU A 734 7.46 -53.16 -20.40
C LEU A 734 7.33 -54.34 -19.44
N ASP A 735 6.23 -54.40 -18.71
CA ASP A 735 5.90 -55.57 -17.92
C ASP A 735 5.40 -56.70 -18.80
N LYS A 736 5.04 -57.85 -18.18
CA LYS A 736 4.55 -59.03 -18.92
C LYS A 736 3.27 -58.76 -19.71
N ASP A 737 2.50 -57.74 -19.29
CA ASP A 737 1.22 -57.34 -19.91
C ASP A 737 1.39 -56.20 -20.91
N GLY A 738 2.61 -55.77 -21.14
CA GLY A 738 2.95 -54.71 -22.08
C GLY A 738 2.75 -53.30 -21.56
N HIS A 739 2.55 -53.11 -20.24
CA HIS A 739 2.44 -51.77 -19.64
C HIS A 739 3.80 -51.19 -19.36
N PRO A 740 4.02 -49.90 -19.68
CA PRO A 740 5.29 -49.21 -19.43
C PRO A 740 5.46 -48.88 -17.95
N TYR A 741 6.60 -49.23 -17.39
CA TYR A 741 7.06 -48.87 -16.07
C TYR A 741 8.49 -48.35 -16.13
N VAL A 742 8.94 -47.62 -15.10
CA VAL A 742 10.31 -47.16 -14.99
C VAL A 742 11.17 -48.35 -14.53
N GLY A 743 12.05 -48.82 -15.43
CA GLY A 743 12.89 -49.99 -15.18
C GLY A 743 14.10 -49.66 -14.29
N THR A 744 15.03 -50.63 -14.20
CA THR A 744 16.26 -50.54 -13.42
C THR A 744 17.49 -50.19 -14.30
N HIS A 745 17.36 -50.28 -15.61
CA HIS A 745 18.45 -49.96 -16.53
C HIS A 745 18.53 -48.48 -16.80
N THR A 746 19.72 -47.93 -16.72
CA THR A 746 19.94 -46.48 -16.96
C THR A 746 19.88 -46.19 -18.48
N GLU A 747 19.45 -45.01 -18.82
CA GLU A 747 19.52 -44.50 -20.21
C GLU A 747 20.97 -44.45 -20.72
N TRP A 748 21.94 -44.24 -19.86
CA TRP A 748 23.39 -44.25 -20.18
C TRP A 748 23.86 -45.64 -20.61
N GLY A 749 23.39 -46.67 -19.95
CA GLY A 749 23.68 -48.07 -20.36
C GLY A 749 23.18 -48.41 -21.77
N LYS A 750 22.20 -47.59 -22.27
CA LYS A 750 21.67 -47.65 -23.64
C LYS A 750 22.33 -46.63 -24.58
N GLY A 751 23.40 -45.98 -24.15
CA GLY A 751 24.10 -44.94 -24.93
C GLY A 751 23.38 -43.59 -25.05
N ARG A 752 22.44 -43.30 -24.16
CA ARG A 752 21.61 -42.05 -24.18
C ARG A 752 21.97 -41.16 -23.00
N PHE A 753 21.88 -39.86 -23.18
CA PHE A 753 22.20 -38.88 -22.12
C PHE A 753 21.21 -38.91 -20.94
N GLY A 754 19.98 -39.25 -21.19
CA GLY A 754 18.87 -39.27 -20.22
C GLY A 754 17.54 -39.09 -20.93
N ARG A 755 16.46 -39.35 -20.22
CA ARG A 755 15.10 -39.15 -20.72
C ARG A 755 14.59 -37.78 -20.28
N PHE A 756 14.49 -36.88 -21.21
CA PHE A 756 14.00 -35.52 -20.94
C PHE A 756 12.56 -35.58 -20.40
N GLN A 757 12.34 -35.04 -19.21
CA GLN A 757 11.03 -35.03 -18.55
C GLN A 757 10.24 -33.77 -18.83
N GLY A 758 10.94 -32.65 -19.02
CA GLY A 758 10.30 -31.38 -19.34
C GLY A 758 11.11 -30.17 -19.03
N THR A 759 10.61 -29.06 -19.51
CA THR A 759 11.11 -27.71 -19.22
C THR A 759 9.95 -26.72 -19.18
N SER A 760 10.14 -25.63 -18.50
CA SER A 760 9.19 -24.51 -18.53
C SER A 760 9.94 -23.21 -18.75
N GLN A 761 9.37 -22.34 -19.59
CA GLN A 761 9.92 -21.05 -19.96
C GLN A 761 8.84 -19.98 -19.78
N ASN A 762 9.22 -18.87 -19.20
CA ASN A 762 8.36 -17.71 -19.14
C ASN A 762 9.16 -16.51 -19.70
N ILE A 763 8.67 -15.97 -20.80
CA ILE A 763 9.29 -14.86 -21.51
C ILE A 763 8.36 -13.66 -21.35
N SER A 764 8.85 -12.59 -20.71
CA SER A 764 8.12 -11.34 -20.62
C SER A 764 8.93 -10.20 -21.25
N PHE A 765 8.27 -9.36 -22.02
CA PHE A 765 8.86 -8.16 -22.57
C PHE A 765 7.85 -7.03 -22.64
N THR A 766 8.34 -5.81 -22.42
CA THR A 766 7.52 -4.60 -22.51
C THR A 766 7.99 -3.76 -23.69
N LEU A 767 7.08 -3.47 -24.60
CA LEU A 767 7.27 -2.54 -25.70
C LEU A 767 6.84 -1.15 -25.27
N THR A 768 7.65 -0.15 -25.60
CA THR A 768 7.35 1.26 -25.46
C THR A 768 7.73 1.98 -26.77
N PRO A 769 7.20 3.18 -27.06
CA PRO A 769 7.55 3.92 -28.26
C PRO A 769 9.06 4.11 -28.45
N GLU A 770 9.78 4.35 -27.36
CA GLU A 770 11.24 4.53 -27.37
C GLU A 770 12.00 3.25 -27.71
N LYS A 771 11.54 2.10 -27.16
CA LYS A 771 12.12 0.80 -27.51
C LYS A 771 11.83 0.41 -28.95
N LEU A 772 10.62 0.75 -29.45
CA LEU A 772 10.22 0.47 -30.82
C LEU A 772 11.07 1.29 -31.81
N LYS A 773 11.27 2.59 -31.55
CA LYS A 773 12.18 3.43 -32.34
C LYS A 773 13.61 2.89 -32.38
N LYS A 774 14.12 2.39 -31.24
CA LYS A 774 15.46 1.75 -31.18
C LYS A 774 15.53 0.42 -31.93
N LEU A 775 14.41 -0.28 -32.08
CA LEU A 775 14.35 -1.58 -32.78
C LEU A 775 14.24 -1.43 -34.31
N PHE A 776 13.52 -0.42 -34.78
CA PHE A 776 13.21 -0.23 -36.21
C PHE A 776 13.82 1.05 -36.81
N GLY A 777 14.34 1.96 -35.98
CA GLY A 777 14.97 3.21 -36.45
C GLY A 777 16.46 3.03 -36.69
N HIS A 778 16.91 3.34 -37.90
CA HIS A 778 18.34 3.59 -38.17
C HIS A 778 18.73 4.80 -37.29
N GLY A 779 19.72 4.60 -36.43
CA GLY A 779 20.05 5.57 -35.41
C GLY A 779 20.64 6.87 -35.93
N ASP A 780 20.13 7.98 -35.46
CA ASP A 780 20.91 9.20 -35.32
C ASP A 780 21.30 9.33 -33.84
N ASP A 781 22.60 9.09 -33.59
CA ASP A 781 23.24 9.00 -32.25
C ASP A 781 23.62 10.40 -31.70
N GLU A 782 22.95 11.50 -32.04
CA GLU A 782 23.41 12.84 -31.64
C GLU A 782 22.78 13.45 -30.36
N ASP A 783 21.67 12.97 -29.88
CA ASP A 783 20.95 13.66 -28.76
C ASP A 783 21.23 13.11 -27.34
N ASP A 784 22.17 12.20 -27.14
CA ASP A 784 22.38 11.53 -25.84
C ASP A 784 23.53 12.12 -25.01
N LYS A 785 24.16 13.19 -25.45
CA LYS A 785 25.32 13.79 -24.73
C LYS A 785 24.94 14.76 -23.61
N ASP A 786 23.76 15.37 -23.64
CA ASP A 786 23.39 16.39 -22.65
C ASP A 786 22.58 15.88 -21.44
N LYS A 787 22.00 14.69 -21.52
CA LYS A 787 21.27 14.10 -20.38
C LYS A 787 22.12 13.29 -19.38
N ARG A 788 23.38 13.02 -19.69
CA ARG A 788 24.29 12.23 -18.80
C ARG A 788 24.94 13.00 -17.66
N LYS A 789 24.79 14.33 -17.59
CA LYS A 789 25.38 15.15 -16.50
C LYS A 789 24.50 15.39 -15.29
N LYS A 790 23.21 14.98 -15.30
CA LYS A 790 22.25 15.29 -14.22
C LYS A 790 21.83 14.11 -13.32
N ASN A 791 22.14 12.86 -13.68
CA ASN A 791 21.73 11.67 -12.92
C ASN A 791 22.92 10.85 -12.40
N ARG A 792 23.88 11.52 -11.77
CA ARG A 792 25.01 10.85 -11.09
C ARG A 792 25.04 11.19 -9.60
N LYS A 793 23.90 11.03 -8.94
CA LYS A 793 23.77 10.87 -7.50
C LYS A 793 22.48 10.08 -7.29
N ASP A 794 22.58 8.98 -6.59
CA ASP A 794 21.55 8.03 -6.19
C ASP A 794 21.40 6.82 -7.12
N ASP A 795 22.38 5.91 -7.06
CA ASP A 795 22.16 4.49 -7.35
C ASP A 795 23.21 3.64 -6.61
N GLU A 796 22.98 3.38 -5.36
CA GLU A 796 23.54 2.25 -4.63
C GLU A 796 22.40 1.45 -4.01
N GLY A 797 22.18 0.26 -4.62
CA GLY A 797 21.76 -0.95 -3.91
C GLY A 797 20.29 -1.05 -3.55
N VAL A 798 19.61 -1.96 -4.19
CA VAL A 798 19.01 -3.16 -3.58
C VAL A 798 18.30 -3.98 -4.66
N ASP A 799 18.81 -5.16 -4.92
CA ASP A 799 18.04 -6.27 -5.49
C ASP A 799 16.94 -6.67 -4.50
N THR A 800 15.69 -6.55 -4.89
CA THR A 800 14.61 -7.26 -4.23
C THR A 800 13.63 -7.80 -5.25
N ASP A 801 13.43 -9.09 -5.14
CA ASP A 801 12.47 -9.93 -5.83
C ASP A 801 11.08 -9.28 -5.88
N ILE A 802 10.55 -9.19 -7.09
CA ILE A 802 9.17 -8.75 -7.33
C ILE A 802 8.26 -9.95 -7.11
N GLU A 803 7.81 -10.13 -5.89
CA GLU A 803 6.55 -10.84 -5.64
C GLU A 803 5.40 -9.85 -5.76
N SER A 804 4.45 -10.25 -6.57
CA SER A 804 3.20 -9.61 -6.93
C SER A 804 2.40 -9.08 -5.73
N ASN A 805 2.32 -7.77 -5.57
CA ASN A 805 1.30 -7.12 -4.77
C ASN A 805 0.46 -6.20 -5.69
N VAL A 806 -0.65 -6.73 -6.19
CA VAL A 806 -1.60 -6.01 -7.06
C VAL A 806 -2.79 -5.42 -6.26
N ASP A 807 -2.73 -5.37 -4.94
CA ASP A 807 -3.92 -5.02 -4.14
C ASP A 807 -3.87 -3.66 -3.40
N ASP A 808 -2.85 -2.82 -3.57
CA ASP A 808 -2.77 -1.57 -2.78
C ASP A 808 -3.00 -0.26 -3.57
N ASP A 809 -3.18 -0.31 -4.88
CA ASP A 809 -3.31 0.91 -5.72
C ASP A 809 -4.74 1.50 -5.79
N MET A 810 -5.72 0.92 -5.11
CA MET A 810 -7.11 1.41 -5.18
C MET A 810 -7.48 2.50 -4.16
N ILE A 811 -6.58 2.88 -3.25
CA ILE A 811 -6.85 3.89 -2.20
C ILE A 811 -5.95 5.14 -2.29
N GLU A 812 -4.91 5.13 -3.10
CA GLU A 812 -3.97 6.27 -3.21
C GLU A 812 -4.26 7.28 -4.35
N GLY A 813 -5.44 7.26 -4.94
CA GLY A 813 -5.87 8.22 -5.97
C GLY A 813 -6.11 9.66 -5.50
N GLN A 814 -5.72 10.03 -4.28
CA GLN A 814 -5.88 11.40 -3.75
C GLN A 814 -4.62 11.96 -3.12
N ARG A 815 -3.54 12.03 -3.87
CA ARG A 815 -2.49 13.03 -3.58
C ARG A 815 -2.23 13.83 -4.82
N GLY A 816 -2.52 15.12 -4.67
CA GLY A 816 -2.49 16.14 -5.69
C GLY A 816 -1.39 15.95 -6.72
N ALA A 817 -1.77 16.01 -7.97
CA ALA A 817 -0.87 16.15 -9.07
C ALA A 817 0.13 17.25 -8.73
N LYS A 818 1.40 16.90 -8.56
CA LYS A 818 2.47 17.89 -8.63
C LYS A 818 2.29 18.61 -9.95
N LYS A 819 1.99 19.90 -9.90
CA LYS A 819 2.08 20.78 -11.05
C LYS A 819 3.45 20.52 -11.69
N SER A 820 3.45 19.83 -12.80
CA SER A 820 4.58 19.77 -13.72
C SER A 820 4.82 21.23 -14.08
N GLY A 821 5.96 21.76 -13.67
CA GLY A 821 6.37 23.11 -14.03
C GLY A 821 6.24 23.29 -15.53
N GLY A 822 5.64 24.39 -15.95
CA GLY A 822 5.41 24.73 -17.35
C GLY A 822 6.70 24.71 -18.17
N GLY A 823 7.00 23.54 -18.74
CA GLY A 823 7.89 23.43 -19.88
C GLY A 823 7.11 23.95 -21.07
N LYS A 824 7.66 24.92 -21.79
CA LYS A 824 7.13 25.40 -23.08
C LYS A 824 6.76 24.17 -23.91
N ALA A 825 5.50 24.05 -24.30
CA ALA A 825 5.04 23.00 -25.20
C ALA A 825 5.88 23.08 -26.48
N GLU A 826 6.53 21.97 -26.86
CA GLU A 826 7.21 21.87 -28.14
C GLU A 826 6.12 21.88 -29.23
N THR A 827 5.99 22.98 -29.94
CA THR A 827 5.18 23.08 -31.14
C THR A 827 6.01 22.67 -32.36
N ASP A 828 5.39 22.10 -33.37
CA ASP A 828 6.01 21.86 -34.67
C ASP A 828 6.10 23.17 -35.46
N GLU A 829 6.70 23.14 -36.68
CA GLU A 829 6.89 24.30 -37.53
C GLU A 829 5.57 24.98 -37.95
N ASP A 830 4.45 24.25 -37.87
CA ASP A 830 3.10 24.73 -38.17
C ASP A 830 2.32 25.24 -36.95
N GLY A 831 2.97 25.27 -35.76
CA GLY A 831 2.37 25.78 -34.51
C GLY A 831 1.51 24.77 -33.76
N TYR A 832 1.40 23.51 -34.20
CA TYR A 832 0.67 22.47 -33.51
C TYR A 832 1.53 21.82 -32.40
N MET A 833 0.92 21.54 -31.25
CA MET A 833 1.61 20.82 -30.17
C MET A 833 1.99 19.41 -30.61
N LYS A 834 3.28 19.07 -30.53
CA LYS A 834 3.75 17.68 -30.75
C LYS A 834 3.21 16.77 -29.67
N PHE A 835 2.10 16.11 -29.94
CA PHE A 835 1.52 15.15 -29.05
C PHE A 835 2.33 13.85 -29.07
N LYS A 836 3.02 13.57 -27.98
CA LYS A 836 3.68 12.27 -27.77
C LYS A 836 2.67 11.34 -27.11
N MET A 837 2.16 10.36 -27.85
CA MET A 837 1.29 9.33 -27.29
C MET A 837 2.13 8.30 -26.52
N PRO A 838 2.24 8.39 -25.19
CA PRO A 838 2.93 7.38 -24.42
C PRO A 838 2.05 6.13 -24.31
N TRP A 839 2.59 5.01 -24.74
CA TRP A 839 1.96 3.71 -24.55
C TRP A 839 2.97 2.69 -24.06
N SER A 840 2.51 1.70 -23.36
CA SER A 840 3.29 0.53 -22.98
C SER A 840 2.46 -0.71 -23.21
N LEU A 841 3.08 -1.73 -23.78
CA LEU A 841 2.47 -3.02 -24.06
C LEU A 841 3.38 -4.11 -23.53
N THR A 842 2.90 -4.87 -22.56
CA THR A 842 3.63 -5.95 -21.94
C THR A 842 3.05 -7.28 -22.38
N PHE A 843 3.92 -8.14 -22.89
CA PHE A 843 3.62 -9.50 -23.30
C PHE A 843 4.29 -10.46 -22.33
N GLY A 844 3.54 -11.41 -21.81
CA GLY A 844 4.05 -12.53 -21.06
C GLY A 844 3.67 -13.83 -21.76
N TYR A 845 4.68 -14.56 -22.27
CA TYR A 845 4.45 -15.84 -22.93
C TYR A 845 5.07 -16.97 -22.12
N GLY A 846 4.22 -17.86 -21.63
CA GLY A 846 4.61 -19.06 -20.91
C GLY A 846 4.52 -20.29 -21.80
N ILE A 847 5.58 -21.07 -21.87
CA ILE A 847 5.59 -22.38 -22.52
C ILE A 847 6.11 -23.42 -21.56
N THR A 848 5.35 -24.49 -21.39
CA THR A 848 5.74 -25.66 -20.61
C THR A 848 5.67 -26.89 -21.47
N MET A 849 6.77 -27.61 -21.54
CA MET A 849 6.88 -28.90 -22.21
C MET A 849 7.08 -29.96 -21.14
N ARG A 850 6.20 -30.94 -21.09
CA ARG A 850 6.29 -32.08 -20.13
C ARG A 850 5.96 -33.39 -20.81
N GLU A 851 6.57 -34.46 -20.29
CA GLU A 851 6.21 -35.80 -20.67
C GLU A 851 4.75 -36.09 -20.27
N ASN A 852 3.92 -36.57 -21.23
CA ASN A 852 2.51 -36.86 -21.05
C ASN A 852 2.30 -38.34 -20.75
N THR A 853 2.37 -38.75 -19.49
CA THR A 853 2.17 -40.13 -19.06
C THR A 853 0.73 -40.65 -19.24
N GLN A 854 -0.24 -39.77 -19.52
CA GLN A 854 -1.60 -40.16 -19.87
C GLN A 854 -1.78 -40.38 -21.38
N GLY A 855 -0.80 -40.03 -22.18
CA GLY A 855 -0.81 -40.23 -23.64
C GLY A 855 -0.45 -41.65 -24.02
N LYS A 856 -0.73 -42.02 -25.27
CA LYS A 856 -0.37 -43.35 -25.78
C LYS A 856 1.14 -43.56 -25.79
N PHE A 857 1.62 -44.55 -25.07
CA PHE A 857 3.03 -44.91 -25.02
C PHE A 857 3.53 -45.46 -26.35
N ASN A 858 4.69 -45.00 -26.81
CA ASN A 858 5.32 -45.47 -28.03
C ASN A 858 6.32 -46.56 -27.71
N THR A 859 5.95 -47.80 -28.00
CA THR A 859 6.80 -48.98 -27.73
C THR A 859 8.05 -49.05 -28.56
N LYS A 860 8.11 -48.40 -29.73
CA LYS A 860 9.32 -48.37 -30.58
C LYS A 860 10.41 -47.45 -30.01
N THR A 861 9.99 -46.29 -29.49
CA THR A 861 10.90 -45.30 -28.89
C THR A 861 11.03 -45.49 -27.39
N MET A 862 10.18 -46.28 -26.76
CA MET A 862 10.08 -46.45 -25.30
C MET A 862 9.87 -45.11 -24.58
N ARG A 863 8.93 -44.28 -25.10
CA ARG A 863 8.69 -42.94 -24.55
C ARG A 863 7.21 -42.57 -24.64
N TYR A 864 6.77 -41.75 -23.71
CA TYR A 864 5.53 -41.03 -23.81
C TYR A 864 5.65 -39.79 -24.73
N PRO A 865 4.57 -39.36 -25.35
CA PRO A 865 4.57 -38.10 -26.11
C PRO A 865 4.77 -36.90 -25.15
N TYR A 866 5.27 -35.81 -25.69
CA TYR A 866 5.34 -34.56 -24.91
C TYR A 866 4.04 -33.78 -25.08
N LYS A 867 3.62 -33.15 -23.98
CA LYS A 867 2.54 -32.18 -23.97
C LYS A 867 3.11 -30.77 -23.85
N PHE A 868 2.66 -29.90 -24.73
CA PHE A 868 3.01 -28.49 -24.73
C PHE A 868 1.81 -27.69 -24.20
N THR A 869 2.00 -26.98 -23.12
CA THR A 869 1.03 -26.03 -22.60
C THR A 869 1.57 -24.63 -22.84
N GLN A 870 0.76 -23.77 -23.45
CA GLN A 870 1.16 -22.42 -23.83
C GLN A 870 0.13 -21.42 -23.29
N THR A 871 0.61 -20.34 -22.75
CA THR A 871 -0.20 -19.24 -22.23
C THR A 871 0.36 -17.91 -22.71
N LEU A 872 -0.51 -17.01 -23.12
CA LEU A 872 -0.15 -15.65 -23.51
C LEU A 872 -0.91 -14.68 -22.62
N ASN A 873 -0.19 -13.79 -21.95
CA ASN A 873 -0.75 -12.68 -21.21
C ASN A 873 -0.34 -11.38 -21.89
N VAL A 874 -1.29 -10.49 -22.08
CA VAL A 874 -1.06 -9.19 -22.71
C VAL A 874 -1.69 -8.12 -21.83
N SER A 875 -0.91 -7.14 -21.42
CA SER A 875 -1.41 -5.97 -20.70
C SER A 875 -0.83 -4.70 -21.30
N GLY A 876 -1.62 -3.65 -21.34
CA GLY A 876 -1.19 -2.41 -21.93
C GLY A 876 -1.83 -1.20 -21.29
N ASN A 877 -1.14 -0.09 -21.45
CA ASN A 877 -1.62 1.24 -21.08
C ASN A 877 -1.33 2.18 -22.26
N VAL A 878 -2.35 2.92 -22.67
CA VAL A 878 -2.27 3.87 -23.78
C VAL A 878 -2.87 5.20 -23.35
N ARG A 879 -2.08 6.25 -23.41
CA ARG A 879 -2.54 7.61 -23.17
C ARG A 879 -2.81 8.28 -24.53
N ILE A 880 -4.09 8.39 -24.90
CA ILE A 880 -4.51 8.91 -26.21
C ILE A 880 -4.38 10.43 -26.25
N SER A 881 -4.66 11.11 -25.16
CA SER A 881 -4.50 12.57 -24.98
C SER A 881 -4.15 12.87 -23.53
N ASP A 882 -3.92 14.12 -23.19
CA ASP A 882 -3.62 14.50 -21.81
C ASP A 882 -4.74 14.16 -20.82
N GLY A 883 -5.97 14.09 -21.28
CA GLY A 883 -7.12 13.71 -20.47
C GLY A 883 -7.56 12.24 -20.60
N TRP A 884 -7.09 11.46 -21.61
CA TRP A 884 -7.54 10.10 -21.84
C TRP A 884 -6.48 9.06 -21.54
N ASN A 885 -6.82 8.11 -20.68
CA ASN A 885 -5.98 6.96 -20.37
C ASN A 885 -6.79 5.67 -20.53
N ILE A 886 -6.26 4.73 -21.31
CA ILE A 886 -6.84 3.40 -21.50
C ILE A 886 -5.85 2.37 -21.01
N SER A 887 -6.29 1.46 -20.15
CA SER A 887 -5.53 0.29 -19.74
C SER A 887 -6.34 -0.98 -20.03
N PHE A 888 -5.66 -2.03 -20.42
CA PHE A 888 -6.29 -3.32 -20.65
C PHE A 888 -5.38 -4.47 -20.20
N SER A 889 -6.00 -5.58 -19.85
CA SER A 889 -5.32 -6.82 -19.51
C SER A 889 -6.14 -7.98 -20.05
N SER A 890 -5.46 -8.91 -20.72
CA SER A 890 -6.07 -10.12 -21.30
C SER A 890 -5.06 -11.25 -21.30
N GLY A 891 -5.53 -12.46 -21.38
CA GLY A 891 -4.71 -13.63 -21.61
C GLY A 891 -5.40 -14.63 -22.51
N TYR A 892 -4.62 -15.51 -23.12
CA TYR A 892 -5.10 -16.58 -23.94
C TYR A 892 -4.43 -17.89 -23.56
N ASP A 893 -5.26 -18.91 -23.32
CA ASP A 893 -4.81 -20.27 -23.07
C ASP A 893 -4.97 -21.08 -24.37
N PHE A 894 -3.83 -21.51 -24.92
CA PHE A 894 -3.80 -22.24 -26.18
C PHE A 894 -4.26 -23.69 -26.05
N GLU A 895 -4.30 -24.24 -24.83
CA GLU A 895 -4.78 -25.61 -24.59
C GLU A 895 -6.31 -25.67 -24.58
N PHE A 896 -6.93 -24.74 -23.90
CA PHE A 896 -8.38 -24.64 -23.80
C PHE A 896 -9.00 -23.79 -24.93
N HIS A 897 -8.19 -23.14 -25.77
CA HIS A 897 -8.61 -22.19 -26.79
C HIS A 897 -9.55 -21.10 -26.24
N LYS A 898 -9.27 -20.60 -25.04
CA LYS A 898 -10.13 -19.64 -24.34
C LYS A 898 -9.34 -18.41 -23.93
N MET A 899 -10.04 -17.29 -23.99
CA MET A 899 -9.55 -16.06 -23.38
C MET A 899 -9.63 -16.21 -21.85
N SER A 900 -8.59 -15.79 -21.17
CA SER A 900 -8.64 -15.62 -19.71
C SER A 900 -9.42 -14.33 -19.36
N MET A 901 -9.46 -13.98 -18.10
CA MET A 901 -10.15 -12.77 -17.68
C MET A 901 -9.61 -11.56 -18.45
N THR A 902 -10.49 -10.94 -19.25
CA THR A 902 -10.18 -9.78 -20.08
C THR A 902 -10.86 -8.56 -19.50
N THR A 903 -10.05 -7.57 -19.11
CA THR A 903 -10.54 -6.32 -18.52
C THR A 903 -10.00 -5.14 -19.30
N ALA A 904 -10.81 -4.08 -19.39
CA ALA A 904 -10.41 -2.79 -19.91
C ALA A 904 -10.84 -1.69 -18.95
N SER A 905 -10.02 -0.68 -18.78
CA SER A 905 -10.33 0.50 -17.98
C SER A 905 -10.06 1.74 -18.81
N LEU A 906 -11.07 2.57 -18.92
CA LEU A 906 -11.04 3.85 -19.59
C LEU A 906 -11.17 4.95 -18.56
N GLN A 907 -10.23 5.89 -18.53
CA GLN A 907 -10.27 7.04 -17.63
C GLN A 907 -10.17 8.32 -18.46
N ARG A 908 -10.97 9.32 -18.10
CA ARG A 908 -10.90 10.65 -18.67
C ARG A 908 -10.93 11.69 -17.58
N ASP A 909 -9.97 12.58 -17.63
CA ASP A 909 -9.98 13.83 -16.87
C ASP A 909 -10.72 14.91 -17.68
N LEU A 910 -11.77 15.47 -17.09
CA LEU A 910 -12.64 16.48 -17.65
C LEU A 910 -12.49 17.81 -16.90
N HIS A 911 -11.26 18.14 -16.50
CA HIS A 911 -10.93 19.33 -15.72
C HIS A 911 -11.53 19.31 -14.31
N CYS A 912 -12.80 19.61 -14.13
CA CYS A 912 -13.47 19.61 -12.83
C CYS A 912 -14.07 18.26 -12.45
N PHE A 913 -14.16 17.33 -13.40
CA PHE A 913 -14.71 15.99 -13.19
C PHE A 913 -13.74 14.91 -13.67
N ASN A 914 -13.82 13.74 -13.06
CA ASN A 914 -13.14 12.54 -13.51
C ASN A 914 -14.18 11.48 -13.91
N MET A 915 -13.99 10.94 -15.09
CA MET A 915 -14.81 9.84 -15.61
C MET A 915 -13.97 8.57 -15.66
N SER A 916 -14.47 7.48 -15.12
CA SER A 916 -13.86 6.16 -15.27
C SER A 916 -14.89 5.12 -15.68
N CYS A 917 -14.50 4.25 -16.60
CA CYS A 917 -15.30 3.13 -17.04
C CYS A 917 -14.43 1.87 -16.99
N GLN A 918 -14.79 0.92 -16.15
CA GLN A 918 -14.14 -0.38 -16.08
C GLN A 918 -15.06 -1.41 -16.75
N VAL A 919 -14.52 -2.19 -17.66
CA VAL A 919 -15.26 -3.20 -18.41
C VAL A 919 -14.56 -4.54 -18.23
N VAL A 920 -15.33 -5.57 -17.90
CA VAL A 920 -14.93 -6.97 -17.99
C VAL A 920 -15.55 -7.53 -19.27
N LEU A 921 -14.74 -8.10 -20.16
CA LEU A 921 -15.18 -8.63 -21.46
C LEU A 921 -15.28 -10.16 -21.47
N ALA A 922 -14.44 -10.81 -20.69
CA ALA A 922 -14.42 -12.25 -20.49
C ALA A 922 -14.04 -12.59 -19.04
N PRO A 923 -14.57 -13.64 -18.43
CA PRO A 923 -15.50 -14.68 -18.94
C PRO A 923 -16.96 -14.23 -19.07
N TYR A 924 -17.32 -13.10 -18.48
CA TYR A 924 -18.65 -12.50 -18.56
C TYR A 924 -18.53 -11.00 -18.82
N THR A 925 -19.55 -10.42 -19.44
CA THR A 925 -19.54 -8.98 -19.74
C THR A 925 -20.16 -8.19 -18.59
N SER A 926 -19.39 -7.27 -18.01
CA SER A 926 -19.88 -6.33 -17.02
C SER A 926 -19.17 -4.99 -17.15
N TYR A 927 -19.80 -3.92 -16.71
CA TYR A 927 -19.19 -2.61 -16.67
C TYR A 927 -19.52 -1.87 -15.37
N ASN A 928 -18.59 -1.01 -14.97
CA ASN A 928 -18.76 -0.08 -13.89
C ASN A 928 -18.34 1.30 -14.39
N PHE A 929 -19.30 2.19 -14.51
CA PHE A 929 -19.10 3.58 -14.92
C PHE A 929 -19.21 4.49 -13.71
N THR A 930 -18.21 5.34 -13.51
CA THR A 930 -18.17 6.32 -12.44
C THR A 930 -17.83 7.69 -13.01
N PHE A 931 -18.60 8.68 -12.61
CA PHE A 931 -18.38 10.09 -12.90
C PHE A 931 -18.39 10.86 -11.58
N ARG A 932 -17.35 11.60 -11.26
CA ARG A 932 -17.22 12.30 -9.97
C ARG A 932 -16.46 13.62 -10.10
N CYS A 933 -16.83 14.56 -9.22
CA CYS A 933 -16.10 15.82 -9.10
C CYS A 933 -14.72 15.60 -8.50
N ASN A 934 -13.71 16.33 -9.01
CA ASN A 934 -12.33 16.26 -8.56
C ASN A 934 -12.09 16.94 -7.21
N ALA A 935 -12.98 17.85 -6.81
CA ALA A 935 -12.87 18.58 -5.56
C ALA A 935 -13.14 17.65 -4.35
N ALA A 936 -12.20 17.58 -3.42
CA ALA A 936 -12.30 16.72 -2.24
C ALA A 936 -13.56 16.97 -1.41
N THR A 937 -14.02 18.22 -1.32
CA THR A 937 -15.22 18.65 -0.55
C THR A 937 -16.54 18.26 -1.21
N LEU A 938 -16.56 18.06 -2.53
CA LEU A 938 -17.78 17.81 -3.32
C LEU A 938 -17.79 16.44 -4.00
N THR A 939 -16.72 15.66 -3.89
CA THR A 939 -16.57 14.33 -4.53
C THR A 939 -17.73 13.39 -4.21
N ASP A 940 -18.20 13.39 -2.96
CA ASP A 940 -19.30 12.52 -2.53
C ASP A 940 -20.67 13.07 -2.90
N ALA A 941 -20.82 14.39 -3.01
CA ALA A 941 -22.07 15.05 -3.39
C ALA A 941 -22.30 15.02 -4.91
N LEU A 942 -21.24 15.14 -5.70
CA LEU A 942 -21.27 15.17 -7.16
C LEU A 942 -20.67 13.88 -7.73
N LYS A 943 -21.34 12.77 -7.50
CA LYS A 943 -20.94 11.45 -7.94
C LYS A 943 -22.12 10.75 -8.63
N TYR A 944 -21.82 10.16 -9.78
CA TYR A 944 -22.75 9.28 -10.47
C TYR A 944 -22.06 7.94 -10.76
N ASP A 945 -22.62 6.87 -10.26
CA ASP A 945 -22.13 5.51 -10.48
C ASP A 945 -23.23 4.70 -11.21
N LYS A 946 -22.88 4.12 -12.34
CA LYS A 946 -23.75 3.19 -13.06
C LYS A 946 -23.04 1.88 -13.30
N ARG A 947 -23.70 0.78 -12.99
CA ARG A 947 -23.15 -0.57 -13.10
C ARG A 947 -24.07 -1.43 -13.93
N SER A 948 -23.52 -2.40 -14.66
CA SER A 948 -24.36 -3.38 -15.36
C SER A 948 -25.11 -4.23 -14.32
N GLY A 949 -26.39 -4.54 -14.62
CA GLY A 949 -27.14 -5.51 -13.83
C GLY A 949 -26.41 -6.85 -13.84
N TYR A 950 -26.17 -7.42 -12.68
CA TYR A 950 -25.64 -8.78 -12.55
C TYR A 950 -26.81 -9.74 -12.41
N SER A 951 -26.98 -10.68 -13.35
CA SER A 951 -27.92 -11.78 -13.19
C SER A 951 -27.22 -12.92 -12.43
N ASN A 952 -27.81 -13.39 -11.33
CA ASN A 952 -27.32 -14.53 -10.54
C ASN A 952 -27.29 -15.86 -11.35
N ALA A 953 -27.57 -15.83 -12.64
CA ALA A 953 -27.62 -16.99 -13.51
C ALA A 953 -26.26 -17.49 -14.03
N VAL A 954 -25.16 -16.86 -13.62
CA VAL A 954 -23.81 -17.37 -13.95
C VAL A 954 -23.48 -18.51 -12.99
N GLN A 955 -23.71 -19.74 -13.44
CA GLN A 955 -23.16 -20.90 -12.80
C GLN A 955 -21.65 -20.91 -13.02
N TRP A 956 -20.92 -20.79 -11.94
CA TRP A 956 -19.47 -21.00 -11.93
C TRP A 956 -19.19 -22.51 -11.91
N TYR A 957 -18.62 -23.02 -12.98
CA TYR A 957 -18.18 -24.43 -13.07
C TYR A 957 -16.77 -24.56 -12.49
#